data_9b0d5495d23548593baf62b3d928aa43
#
_entry.id   9b0d5495d23548593baf62b3d928aa43
#
_cell.length_a   1.000
_cell.length_b   1.000
_cell.length_c   1.000
_cell.angle_alpha   90.00
_cell.angle_beta   90.00
_cell.angle_gamma   90.00
#
_symmetry.space_group_name_H-M   'P 1'
#
loop_
_entity.id
_entity.type
_entity.pdbx_description
1 polymer ?
#
loop_
_entity_poly.entity_id
_entity_poly.type
_entity_poly.pdbx_seq_one_letter_code
_entity_poly.pdbx_strand_id
1 'polypeptide(L)'
;MAPRDTCGSVQTPAGGPLEAHADAAAAARLGDDRVWEWLIGSLCGLHQIAFDAELLRQRLSGPCDMDGVGLLLAHYGLAATSLASSQIDRCNGSVGVALLNADEPGNAPQPVLVLAATADRVSYYYCGSLKPTASTRADFLAKLAAPLLKVTRASAEPTDPDAAAARPAFGFRWFVPEALKHRRLWRNVLVASLAIQLLALGTPLFTQAIIDKVVPHRTESTLVALGTGLVVFLAFSSLLSWLRQHLLLHTGMRIDAVLGAAVFKHLVELPPRYFQMRPTGVIAARLQGVEQIREFLSSAAIAVALDLPFLSIALAIMCWYSPVLTLVAAAFLGAIVAASLAVAPVFQARLNREFLLGARSQAFVTEYVAGMETVKSLQMEPQLTRRYGDCLAAQLKAGFETRQAGNTYQVLAQSLEQGMTVAILVFGAWIVMQPRAGGEAAFTIGMLVAFQMFAGKLSQPVMRLVGLWQQFQQARLAVKRLADLMDVPAEPYGLRPVRAAKPAARGRPLVAIEHLAFRHGDDRPFLYEDLNAEIHAGECVAIRGPSGCGKSTLARLLQGFHPPTGGAIRIDGIDIRHLSANELRATFGVVPQETVLFSGTLLENLQLANPTATFDEIVSACRMAEIHDVIEQLPKGYETAIGERGAGLSGGQRQRLSIARALLKRPRVLLFDEATSNLDQGAAGGIVATINALRGAVAIIVISHAPLAGLRIDRVIDLVASDGDRFNRQSRT
;
A
#
# COMPACT_ATOMS: atom_id res chain seq x y z
N MET A 1 1.76 44.13 5.27
CA MET A 1 0.55 43.86 4.51
C MET A 1 0.28 42.38 4.60
N ALA A 2 -0.59 41.98 5.54
CA ALA A 2 -0.90 40.59 5.83
C ALA A 2 -2.03 40.10 4.91
N PRO A 3 -2.02 38.87 4.43
CA PRO A 3 -3.20 38.27 3.82
C PRO A 3 -4.07 37.57 4.85
N ARG A 4 -5.34 37.80 4.71
CA ARG A 4 -6.45 37.30 5.53
C ARG A 4 -6.65 35.79 5.33
N ASP A 5 -6.86 35.10 6.45
CA ASP A 5 -7.42 33.77 6.55
C ASP A 5 -8.81 33.69 5.90
N THR A 6 -8.96 32.77 4.97
CA THR A 6 -10.26 32.26 4.56
C THR A 6 -10.27 30.75 4.73
N CYS A 7 -10.78 30.34 5.89
CA CYS A 7 -11.16 28.97 6.19
C CYS A 7 -12.35 28.60 5.29
N GLY A 8 -12.11 27.88 4.20
CA GLY A 8 -13.13 27.34 3.31
C GLY A 8 -13.70 26.06 3.90
N SER A 9 -14.93 26.15 4.39
CA SER A 9 -15.76 25.01 4.79
C SER A 9 -15.90 23.99 3.65
N VAL A 10 -15.52 22.75 3.93
CA VAL A 10 -15.76 21.60 3.08
C VAL A 10 -17.25 21.30 3.11
N GLN A 11 -17.97 21.64 2.04
CA GLN A 11 -19.34 21.19 1.81
C GLN A 11 -19.32 19.70 1.44
N THR A 12 -19.90 18.87 2.31
CA THR A 12 -20.37 17.52 2.00
C THR A 12 -21.56 17.59 1.01
N PRO A 13 -21.69 16.67 0.06
CA PRO A 13 -22.80 16.69 -0.90
C PRO A 13 -24.10 16.34 -0.20
N ALA A 14 -25.12 17.10 -0.54
CA ALA A 14 -26.47 17.09 -0.03
C ALA A 14 -27.11 15.70 0.05
N GLY A 15 -27.71 15.45 1.19
CA GLY A 15 -28.43 14.28 1.60
C GLY A 15 -29.75 14.08 0.87
N GLY A 16 -30.11 12.81 0.83
CA GLY A 16 -31.49 12.38 0.72
C GLY A 16 -32.19 12.49 2.09
N PRO A 17 -33.48 12.18 2.20
CA PRO A 17 -34.35 12.58 3.30
C PRO A 17 -34.10 11.86 4.63
N LEU A 18 -32.94 12.06 5.24
CA LEU A 18 -32.57 11.56 6.57
C LEU A 18 -32.61 12.67 7.65
N GLU A 19 -32.80 13.92 7.26
CA GLU A 19 -32.73 15.05 8.21
C GLU A 19 -33.98 15.23 9.11
N ALA A 20 -35.10 14.58 8.78
CA ALA A 20 -36.32 14.70 9.60
C ALA A 20 -36.36 13.76 10.81
N HIS A 21 -35.43 12.82 10.97
CA HIS A 21 -35.35 11.92 12.11
C HIS A 21 -34.14 12.17 13.04
N ALA A 22 -33.29 13.10 12.73
CA ALA A 22 -32.07 13.39 13.52
C ALA A 22 -32.37 14.07 14.86
N ASP A 23 -33.43 14.85 14.96
CA ASP A 23 -33.75 15.59 16.19
C ASP A 23 -34.44 14.74 17.29
N ALA A 24 -35.01 13.60 16.94
CA ALA A 24 -35.60 12.68 17.93
C ALA A 24 -34.57 11.70 18.52
N ALA A 25 -33.46 11.44 17.84
CA ALA A 25 -32.40 10.51 18.27
C ALA A 25 -31.41 11.15 19.30
N ALA A 26 -31.41 12.46 19.45
CA ALA A 26 -30.48 13.19 20.33
C ALA A 26 -30.77 13.04 21.82
N ALA A 27 -31.89 12.40 22.23
CA ALA A 27 -32.34 12.34 23.61
C ALA A 27 -32.14 11.00 24.34
N ALA A 28 -31.68 9.94 23.69
CA ALA A 28 -31.51 8.63 24.33
C ALA A 28 -30.11 8.49 24.94
N ARG A 29 -29.86 9.09 26.09
CA ARG A 29 -28.67 8.87 26.92
C ARG A 29 -28.83 7.57 27.69
N LEU A 30 -28.15 6.52 27.25
CA LEU A 30 -28.13 5.21 27.89
C LEU A 30 -27.05 5.18 28.98
N GLY A 31 -27.45 4.94 30.21
CA GLY A 31 -26.69 5.30 31.40
C GLY A 31 -26.10 4.15 32.23
N ASP A 32 -25.98 2.90 31.76
CA ASP A 32 -25.36 1.83 32.56
C ASP A 32 -24.37 1.00 31.71
N ASP A 33 -23.08 1.07 32.07
CA ASP A 33 -21.99 0.30 31.42
C ASP A 33 -22.26 -1.22 31.44
N ARG A 34 -22.95 -1.74 32.44
CA ARG A 34 -23.28 -3.16 32.57
C ARG A 34 -24.22 -3.67 31.50
N VAL A 35 -25.10 -2.83 30.98
CA VAL A 35 -26.04 -3.17 29.92
C VAL A 35 -25.29 -3.37 28.60
N TRP A 36 -24.31 -2.53 28.33
CA TRP A 36 -23.44 -2.65 27.16
C TRP A 36 -22.50 -3.84 27.25
N GLU A 37 -21.96 -4.14 28.43
CA GLU A 37 -21.17 -5.35 28.67
C GLU A 37 -21.98 -6.62 28.35
N TRP A 38 -23.22 -6.67 28.84
CA TRP A 38 -24.10 -7.79 28.55
C TRP A 38 -24.43 -7.90 27.05
N LEU A 39 -24.78 -6.78 26.38
CA LEU A 39 -25.17 -6.78 24.96
C LEU A 39 -24.02 -7.23 24.07
N ILE A 40 -22.86 -6.56 24.21
CA ILE A 40 -21.69 -6.84 23.35
C ILE A 40 -21.09 -8.20 23.71
N GLY A 41 -21.03 -8.57 24.98
CA GLY A 41 -20.60 -9.89 25.43
C GLY A 41 -21.46 -11.01 24.89
N SER A 42 -22.81 -10.82 24.89
CA SER A 42 -23.74 -11.81 24.31
C SER A 42 -23.58 -11.94 22.79
N LEU A 43 -23.39 -10.82 22.08
CA LEU A 43 -23.14 -10.82 20.64
C LEU A 43 -21.79 -11.50 20.30
N CYS A 44 -20.74 -11.20 21.05
CA CYS A 44 -19.45 -11.85 20.90
C CYS A 44 -19.54 -13.36 21.16
N GLY A 45 -20.27 -13.79 22.22
CA GLY A 45 -20.50 -15.18 22.55
C GLY A 45 -21.27 -15.92 21.45
N LEU A 46 -22.34 -15.33 20.90
CA LEU A 46 -23.14 -15.89 19.82
C LEU A 46 -22.32 -16.05 18.51
N HIS A 47 -21.37 -15.16 18.27
CA HIS A 47 -20.52 -15.22 17.10
C HIS A 47 -19.14 -15.89 17.35
N GLN A 48 -18.94 -16.49 18.53
CA GLN A 48 -17.69 -17.16 18.94
C GLN A 48 -16.47 -16.24 18.85
N ILE A 49 -16.63 -14.98 19.28
CA ILE A 49 -15.57 -13.98 19.31
C ILE A 49 -15.13 -13.79 20.77
N ALA A 50 -13.82 -13.72 21.00
CA ALA A 50 -13.29 -13.44 22.31
C ALA A 50 -13.77 -12.07 22.83
N PHE A 51 -14.35 -12.01 24.02
CA PHE A 51 -14.87 -10.82 24.64
C PHE A 51 -14.06 -10.46 25.89
N ASP A 52 -13.66 -9.19 26.00
CA ASP A 52 -12.97 -8.65 27.15
C ASP A 52 -13.74 -7.45 27.70
N ALA A 53 -14.35 -7.62 28.90
CA ALA A 53 -15.18 -6.61 29.54
C ALA A 53 -14.36 -5.38 29.96
N GLU A 54 -13.10 -5.55 30.35
CA GLU A 54 -12.22 -4.44 30.75
C GLU A 54 -11.88 -3.54 29.56
N LEU A 55 -11.65 -4.14 28.39
CA LEU A 55 -11.45 -3.44 27.14
C LEU A 55 -12.69 -2.61 26.77
N LEU A 56 -13.87 -3.17 26.94
CA LEU A 56 -15.12 -2.47 26.67
C LEU A 56 -15.30 -1.27 27.60
N ARG A 57 -15.11 -1.44 28.92
CA ARG A 57 -15.23 -0.34 29.91
C ARG A 57 -14.27 0.80 29.64
N GLN A 58 -13.05 0.51 29.23
CA GLN A 58 -12.07 1.54 28.86
C GLN A 58 -12.47 2.31 27.61
N ARG A 59 -13.28 1.74 26.75
CA ARG A 59 -13.76 2.36 25.51
C ARG A 59 -15.08 3.08 25.64
N LEU A 60 -15.92 2.69 26.59
CA LEU A 60 -17.15 3.37 26.94
C LEU A 60 -16.82 4.60 27.80
N SER A 61 -16.31 5.67 27.17
CA SER A 61 -16.00 6.94 27.89
C SER A 61 -17.13 7.95 27.80
N GLY A 62 -18.40 7.51 27.84
CA GLY A 62 -19.57 8.40 27.80
C GLY A 62 -20.83 7.71 27.27
N PRO A 63 -21.95 8.43 27.20
CA PRO A 63 -23.20 7.89 26.67
C PRO A 63 -22.99 7.41 25.23
N CYS A 64 -23.35 6.15 24.98
CA CYS A 64 -23.19 5.51 23.67
C CYS A 64 -24.51 5.61 22.90
N ASP A 65 -24.48 6.18 21.70
CA ASP A 65 -25.59 6.18 20.75
C ASP A 65 -25.50 4.95 19.81
N MET A 66 -26.49 4.78 18.94
CA MET A 66 -26.54 3.62 18.03
C MET A 66 -25.39 3.61 17.01
N ASP A 67 -24.85 4.77 16.64
CA ASP A 67 -23.69 4.87 15.77
C ASP A 67 -22.40 4.47 16.52
N GLY A 68 -22.31 4.85 17.79
CA GLY A 68 -21.26 4.41 18.71
C GLY A 68 -21.28 2.90 18.93
N VAL A 69 -22.46 2.28 19.01
CA VAL A 69 -22.59 0.81 19.06
C VAL A 69 -22.06 0.15 17.80
N GLY A 70 -22.36 0.70 16.62
CA GLY A 70 -21.82 0.21 15.35
C GLY A 70 -20.29 0.24 15.33
N LEU A 71 -19.66 1.31 15.81
CA LEU A 71 -18.21 1.44 15.93
C LEU A 71 -17.60 0.48 16.95
N LEU A 72 -18.27 0.25 18.07
CA LEU A 72 -17.85 -0.72 19.08
C LEU A 72 -17.90 -2.15 18.54
N LEU A 73 -19.00 -2.50 17.85
CA LEU A 73 -19.16 -3.80 17.22
C LEU A 73 -18.11 -4.08 16.15
N ALA A 74 -17.81 -3.08 15.32
CA ALA A 74 -16.75 -3.18 14.30
C ALA A 74 -15.38 -3.50 14.91
N HIS A 75 -15.13 -3.03 16.14
CA HIS A 75 -13.90 -3.31 16.85
C HIS A 75 -13.74 -4.77 17.26
N TYR A 76 -14.87 -5.45 17.54
CA TYR A 76 -14.89 -6.89 17.82
C TYR A 76 -15.05 -7.74 16.54
N GLY A 77 -14.87 -7.15 15.35
CA GLY A 77 -15.03 -7.88 14.09
C GLY A 77 -16.49 -8.22 13.76
N LEU A 78 -17.44 -7.45 14.29
CA LEU A 78 -18.85 -7.54 13.99
C LEU A 78 -19.27 -6.36 13.09
N ALA A 79 -19.95 -6.65 11.99
CA ALA A 79 -20.51 -5.65 11.11
C ALA A 79 -21.97 -5.37 11.51
N ALA A 80 -22.30 -4.12 11.75
CA ALA A 80 -23.66 -3.66 12.01
C ALA A 80 -24.24 -2.98 10.77
N THR A 81 -25.42 -3.41 10.35
CA THR A 81 -26.15 -2.81 9.24
C THR A 81 -27.49 -2.31 9.74
N SER A 82 -27.78 -1.02 9.56
CA SER A 82 -29.07 -0.44 9.91
C SER A 82 -30.18 -0.96 9.00
N LEU A 83 -31.27 -1.45 9.58
CA LEU A 83 -32.45 -1.92 8.90
C LEU A 83 -33.64 -1.01 9.18
N ALA A 84 -34.39 -0.67 8.14
CA ALA A 84 -35.68 0.00 8.31
C ALA A 84 -36.68 -0.93 9.02
N SER A 85 -37.58 -0.36 9.81
CA SER A 85 -38.59 -1.09 10.60
C SER A 85 -39.45 -2.05 9.75
N SER A 86 -39.63 -1.76 8.46
CA SER A 86 -40.33 -2.64 7.50
C SER A 86 -39.55 -3.92 7.13
N GLN A 87 -38.23 -3.93 7.37
CA GLN A 87 -37.33 -5.02 6.96
C GLN A 87 -36.90 -5.94 8.11
N ILE A 88 -37.62 -5.93 9.23
CA ILE A 88 -37.31 -6.73 10.42
C ILE A 88 -37.21 -8.24 10.11
N ASP A 89 -37.88 -8.71 9.07
CA ASP A 89 -37.87 -10.11 8.62
C ASP A 89 -36.46 -10.56 8.16
N ARG A 90 -35.59 -9.60 7.80
CA ARG A 90 -34.19 -9.89 7.44
C ARG A 90 -33.29 -10.25 8.61
N CYS A 91 -33.82 -10.18 9.85
CA CYS A 91 -33.13 -10.67 11.04
C CYS A 91 -33.30 -12.19 11.25
N ASN A 92 -34.15 -12.87 10.47
CA ASN A 92 -34.24 -14.33 10.56
C ASN A 92 -32.90 -14.98 10.16
N GLY A 93 -32.34 -15.77 11.07
CA GLY A 93 -31.03 -16.40 10.91
C GLY A 93 -29.83 -15.50 11.23
N SER A 94 -30.06 -14.28 11.74
CA SER A 94 -29.03 -13.35 12.23
C SER A 94 -29.53 -12.61 13.47
N VAL A 95 -28.61 -12.17 14.29
CA VAL A 95 -28.94 -11.46 15.53
C VAL A 95 -29.10 -9.97 15.26
N GLY A 96 -30.11 -9.34 15.84
CA GLY A 96 -30.35 -7.91 15.78
C GLY A 96 -30.19 -7.21 17.12
N VAL A 97 -29.90 -5.93 17.10
CA VAL A 97 -29.91 -5.04 18.27
C VAL A 97 -30.95 -3.97 18.06
N ALA A 98 -31.84 -3.78 19.02
CA ALA A 98 -32.86 -2.74 19.01
C ALA A 98 -32.85 -1.97 20.31
N LEU A 99 -33.33 -0.74 20.28
CA LEU A 99 -33.65 0.07 21.46
C LEU A 99 -35.16 0.13 21.61
N LEU A 100 -35.67 -0.32 22.74
CA LEU A 100 -37.12 -0.22 23.07
C LEU A 100 -37.34 0.84 24.10
N ASN A 101 -38.37 1.67 23.88
CA ASN A 101 -38.83 2.61 24.89
C ASN A 101 -39.35 1.86 26.12
N ALA A 102 -39.04 2.38 27.32
CA ALA A 102 -39.55 1.81 28.56
C ALA A 102 -41.05 2.01 28.67
N ASP A 103 -41.73 1.09 29.37
CA ASP A 103 -43.18 1.15 29.57
C ASP A 103 -43.59 2.32 30.49
N GLU A 104 -42.68 2.91 31.27
CA GLU A 104 -42.92 4.08 32.14
C GLU A 104 -42.35 5.35 31.50
N PRO A 105 -43.14 6.43 31.45
CA PRO A 105 -42.68 7.71 30.91
C PRO A 105 -41.58 8.32 31.79
N GLY A 106 -40.37 8.47 31.23
CA GLY A 106 -39.19 9.05 31.89
C GLY A 106 -38.00 8.14 32.01
N ASN A 107 -38.13 6.85 31.76
CA ASN A 107 -37.02 5.91 31.71
C ASN A 107 -36.32 5.93 30.36
N ALA A 108 -34.98 5.79 30.37
CA ALA A 108 -34.19 5.71 29.15
C ALA A 108 -34.53 4.45 28.33
N PRO A 109 -34.44 4.50 26.98
CA PRO A 109 -34.64 3.34 26.12
C PRO A 109 -33.66 2.20 26.46
N GLN A 110 -34.16 0.97 26.48
CA GLN A 110 -33.37 -0.20 26.84
C GLN A 110 -32.94 -0.96 25.61
N PRO A 111 -31.65 -1.33 25.49
CA PRO A 111 -31.18 -2.17 24.41
C PRO A 111 -31.63 -3.62 24.60
N VAL A 112 -32.11 -4.22 23.53
CA VAL A 112 -32.58 -5.60 23.47
C VAL A 112 -31.89 -6.35 22.33
N LEU A 113 -31.71 -7.65 22.55
CA LEU A 113 -31.12 -8.55 21.58
C LEU A 113 -32.21 -9.34 20.86
N VAL A 114 -32.44 -9.05 19.58
CA VAL A 114 -33.45 -9.70 18.74
C VAL A 114 -32.86 -10.96 18.13
N LEU A 115 -33.50 -12.12 18.41
CA LEU A 115 -33.06 -13.41 17.92
C LEU A 115 -33.82 -13.87 16.68
N ALA A 116 -35.11 -13.64 16.64
CA ALA A 116 -35.95 -14.05 15.53
C ALA A 116 -37.14 -13.10 15.37
N ALA A 117 -37.50 -12.80 14.15
CA ALA A 117 -38.70 -12.06 13.80
C ALA A 117 -39.47 -12.87 12.75
N THR A 118 -40.69 -13.22 13.10
CA THR A 118 -41.68 -13.87 12.18
C THR A 118 -42.69 -12.82 11.72
N ALA A 119 -43.58 -13.20 10.82
CA ALA A 119 -44.62 -12.29 10.32
C ALA A 119 -45.47 -11.69 11.45
N ASP A 120 -45.73 -12.46 12.52
CA ASP A 120 -46.66 -12.08 13.59
C ASP A 120 -45.98 -11.78 14.92
N ARG A 121 -44.78 -12.32 15.21
CA ARG A 121 -44.13 -12.24 16.52
C ARG A 121 -42.62 -11.94 16.40
N VAL A 122 -42.10 -11.19 17.39
CA VAL A 122 -40.69 -10.92 17.55
C VAL A 122 -40.21 -11.47 18.90
N SER A 123 -39.12 -12.24 18.88
CA SER A 123 -38.51 -12.82 20.09
C SER A 123 -37.21 -12.11 20.38
N TYR A 124 -37.06 -11.57 21.60
CA TYR A 124 -35.91 -10.79 22.02
C TYR A 124 -35.58 -10.99 23.50
N TYR A 125 -34.36 -10.65 23.90
CA TYR A 125 -33.89 -10.67 25.30
C TYR A 125 -33.66 -9.26 25.81
N TYR A 126 -34.10 -9.02 27.04
CA TYR A 126 -33.66 -7.87 27.84
C TYR A 126 -32.36 -8.18 28.58
N CYS A 127 -31.64 -7.16 28.99
CA CYS A 127 -30.47 -7.27 29.86
C CYS A 127 -30.81 -8.05 31.13
N GLY A 128 -30.03 -9.10 31.43
CA GLY A 128 -30.20 -9.95 32.61
C GLY A 128 -31.36 -10.96 32.55
N SER A 129 -32.13 -11.04 31.47
CA SER A 129 -33.19 -12.01 31.28
C SER A 129 -32.63 -13.35 30.80
N LEU A 130 -33.00 -14.45 31.49
CA LEU A 130 -32.64 -15.82 31.10
C LEU A 130 -33.65 -16.45 30.11
N LYS A 131 -34.80 -15.82 29.90
CA LYS A 131 -35.84 -16.30 28.97
C LYS A 131 -36.14 -15.27 27.90
N PRO A 132 -36.39 -15.68 26.65
CA PRO A 132 -36.79 -14.75 25.60
C PRO A 132 -38.21 -14.22 25.87
N THR A 133 -38.39 -12.94 25.63
CA THR A 133 -39.71 -12.30 25.63
C THR A 133 -40.22 -12.33 24.20
N ALA A 134 -41.47 -12.73 24.00
CA ALA A 134 -42.14 -12.69 22.71
C ALA A 134 -43.27 -11.65 22.74
N SER A 135 -43.25 -10.70 21.81
CA SER A 135 -44.31 -9.71 21.62
C SER A 135 -44.89 -9.82 20.20
N THR A 136 -46.06 -9.20 20.02
CA THR A 136 -46.58 -9.05 18.65
C THR A 136 -45.69 -8.09 17.86
N ARG A 137 -45.61 -8.29 16.56
CA ARG A 137 -44.79 -7.42 15.68
C ARG A 137 -45.23 -5.95 15.78
N ALA A 138 -46.54 -5.71 15.89
CA ALA A 138 -47.08 -4.35 16.02
C ALA A 138 -46.67 -3.68 17.32
N ASP A 139 -46.72 -4.39 18.45
CA ASP A 139 -46.30 -3.85 19.76
C ASP A 139 -44.79 -3.62 19.80
N PHE A 140 -43.98 -4.50 19.22
CA PHE A 140 -42.55 -4.31 19.15
C PHE A 140 -42.17 -3.06 18.34
N LEU A 141 -42.78 -2.88 17.17
CA LEU A 141 -42.51 -1.72 16.31
C LEU A 141 -43.01 -0.40 16.94
N ALA A 142 -44.10 -0.44 17.70
CA ALA A 142 -44.63 0.73 18.41
C ALA A 142 -43.67 1.21 19.56
N LYS A 143 -42.94 0.28 20.17
CA LYS A 143 -41.96 0.56 21.24
C LYS A 143 -40.55 0.85 20.71
N LEU A 144 -40.30 0.72 19.41
CA LEU A 144 -38.95 0.89 18.83
C LEU A 144 -38.52 2.37 18.90
N ALA A 145 -37.43 2.64 19.59
CA ALA A 145 -36.89 4.01 19.81
C ALA A 145 -35.88 4.41 18.72
N ALA A 146 -35.25 3.46 18.03
CA ALA A 146 -34.22 3.69 17.02
C ALA A 146 -34.24 2.60 15.95
N PRO A 147 -33.60 2.83 14.77
CA PRO A 147 -33.47 1.79 13.73
C PRO A 147 -32.84 0.51 14.27
N LEU A 148 -33.32 -0.63 13.80
CA LEU A 148 -32.79 -1.94 14.15
C LEU A 148 -31.41 -2.14 13.52
N LEU A 149 -30.41 -2.55 14.28
CA LEU A 149 -29.12 -2.96 13.76
C LEU A 149 -29.09 -4.48 13.57
N LYS A 150 -28.89 -4.94 12.36
CA LYS A 150 -28.56 -6.33 12.06
C LYS A 150 -27.08 -6.52 12.30
N VAL A 151 -26.71 -7.48 13.16
CA VAL A 151 -25.33 -7.81 13.48
C VAL A 151 -24.95 -9.10 12.79
N THR A 152 -23.88 -9.05 12.02
CA THR A 152 -23.28 -10.20 11.36
C THR A 152 -21.80 -10.24 11.69
N ARG A 153 -21.20 -11.41 11.67
CA ARG A 153 -19.73 -11.46 11.76
C ARG A 153 -19.19 -10.72 10.55
N ALA A 154 -18.39 -9.69 10.77
CA ALA A 154 -17.58 -9.13 9.70
C ALA A 154 -16.78 -10.33 9.16
N SER A 155 -16.82 -10.56 7.85
CA SER A 155 -16.03 -11.64 7.24
C SER A 155 -14.65 -11.52 7.83
N ALA A 156 -14.26 -12.49 8.65
CA ALA A 156 -12.97 -12.45 9.30
C ALA A 156 -11.94 -12.32 8.19
N GLU A 157 -11.30 -11.16 8.11
CA GLU A 157 -10.07 -11.11 7.33
C GLU A 157 -9.17 -12.17 7.94
N PRO A 158 -8.68 -13.12 7.13
CA PRO A 158 -7.85 -14.18 7.66
C PRO A 158 -6.67 -13.52 8.38
N THR A 159 -6.55 -13.81 9.66
CA THR A 159 -5.45 -13.35 10.52
C THR A 159 -4.11 -13.98 10.10
N ASP A 160 -4.17 -14.89 9.14
CA ASP A 160 -3.01 -15.52 8.53
C ASP A 160 -2.55 -14.65 7.33
N PRO A 161 -1.35 -14.07 7.37
CA PRO A 161 -0.81 -13.31 6.26
C PRO A 161 -0.68 -14.12 4.96
N ASP A 162 -0.72 -15.45 5.04
CA ASP A 162 -0.69 -16.35 3.88
C ASP A 162 -2.10 -16.70 3.35
N ALA A 163 -3.17 -16.39 4.10
CA ALA A 163 -4.57 -16.60 3.68
C ALA A 163 -5.16 -15.39 2.90
N ALA A 164 -4.37 -14.79 2.03
CA ALA A 164 -4.76 -13.65 1.18
C ALA A 164 -5.82 -13.97 0.10
N ALA A 165 -6.60 -15.05 0.25
CA ALA A 165 -7.46 -15.58 -0.82
C ALA A 165 -8.82 -14.88 -1.02
N ALA A 166 -9.19 -13.85 -0.23
CA ALA A 166 -10.55 -13.28 -0.28
C ALA A 166 -10.64 -11.79 -0.68
N ARG A 167 -9.53 -11.08 -0.85
CA ARG A 167 -9.55 -9.72 -1.40
C ARG A 167 -9.46 -9.78 -2.93
N PRO A 168 -10.16 -8.89 -3.67
CA PRO A 168 -9.91 -8.79 -5.10
C PRO A 168 -8.43 -8.51 -5.30
N ALA A 169 -7.71 -9.46 -5.90
CA ALA A 169 -6.28 -9.38 -6.13
C ALA A 169 -5.92 -8.01 -6.71
N PHE A 170 -4.87 -7.39 -6.17
CA PHE A 170 -4.38 -6.12 -6.66
C PHE A 170 -4.11 -6.21 -8.17
N GLY A 171 -4.66 -5.29 -8.93
CA GLY A 171 -4.58 -5.32 -10.38
C GLY A 171 -4.82 -3.94 -11.00
N PHE A 172 -4.87 -3.86 -12.33
CA PHE A 172 -5.15 -2.61 -13.04
C PHE A 172 -6.45 -1.93 -12.60
N ARG A 173 -7.44 -2.69 -12.09
CA ARG A 173 -8.71 -2.14 -11.58
C ARG A 173 -8.52 -1.22 -10.37
N TRP A 174 -7.45 -1.38 -9.61
CA TRP A 174 -7.13 -0.51 -8.48
C TRP A 174 -6.81 0.93 -8.91
N PHE A 175 -6.24 1.09 -10.11
CA PHE A 175 -5.86 2.40 -10.66
C PHE A 175 -7.03 3.17 -11.28
N VAL A 176 -8.08 2.46 -11.70
CA VAL A 176 -9.23 3.05 -12.40
C VAL A 176 -9.97 4.11 -11.58
N PRO A 177 -10.31 3.89 -10.29
CA PRO A 177 -10.98 4.91 -9.48
C PRO A 177 -10.14 6.17 -9.33
N GLU A 178 -8.82 6.02 -9.16
CA GLU A 178 -7.90 7.16 -9.00
C GLU A 178 -7.79 7.97 -10.30
N ALA A 179 -7.68 7.29 -11.43
CA ALA A 179 -7.71 7.94 -12.74
C ALA A 179 -9.03 8.70 -12.99
N LEU A 180 -10.17 8.11 -12.61
CA LEU A 180 -11.50 8.70 -12.80
C LEU A 180 -11.78 9.93 -11.90
N LYS A 181 -11.09 10.08 -10.77
CA LYS A 181 -11.18 11.31 -9.95
C LYS A 181 -10.82 12.56 -10.74
N HIS A 182 -9.99 12.44 -11.75
CA HIS A 182 -9.52 13.53 -12.60
C HIS A 182 -10.30 13.66 -13.92
N ARG A 183 -11.57 13.26 -13.96
CA ARG A 183 -12.42 13.25 -15.18
C ARG A 183 -12.47 14.59 -15.96
N ARG A 184 -12.33 15.72 -15.27
CA ARG A 184 -12.29 17.05 -15.94
C ARG A 184 -11.02 17.23 -16.78
N LEU A 185 -9.88 16.82 -16.27
CA LEU A 185 -8.60 16.85 -16.98
C LEU A 185 -8.62 15.91 -18.19
N TRP A 186 -9.10 14.69 -18.01
CA TRP A 186 -9.26 13.72 -19.11
C TRP A 186 -10.17 14.23 -20.21
N ARG A 187 -11.30 14.85 -19.84
CA ARG A 187 -12.21 15.48 -20.82
C ARG A 187 -11.49 16.56 -21.62
N ASN A 188 -10.72 17.44 -20.99
CA ASN A 188 -9.99 18.51 -21.69
C ASN A 188 -8.92 17.94 -22.62
N VAL A 189 -8.20 16.90 -22.20
CA VAL A 189 -7.24 16.17 -23.04
C VAL A 189 -7.94 15.54 -24.24
N LEU A 190 -9.08 14.88 -24.03
CA LEU A 190 -9.87 14.27 -25.11
C LEU A 190 -10.35 15.31 -26.13
N VAL A 191 -10.89 16.44 -25.66
CA VAL A 191 -11.36 17.53 -26.55
C VAL A 191 -10.19 18.13 -27.32
N ALA A 192 -9.08 18.45 -26.67
CA ALA A 192 -7.89 18.97 -27.35
C ALA A 192 -7.36 18.01 -28.42
N SER A 193 -7.35 16.73 -28.08
CA SER A 193 -6.86 15.69 -29.00
C SER A 193 -7.80 15.46 -30.18
N LEU A 194 -9.11 15.45 -29.93
CA LEU A 194 -10.09 15.40 -31.02
C LEU A 194 -9.91 16.61 -31.98
N ALA A 195 -9.72 17.81 -31.43
CA ALA A 195 -9.44 18.99 -32.24
C ALA A 195 -8.15 18.84 -33.06
N ILE A 196 -7.07 18.35 -32.46
CA ILE A 196 -5.79 18.09 -33.17
C ILE A 196 -5.97 17.07 -34.28
N GLN A 197 -6.75 16.01 -34.05
CA GLN A 197 -6.98 14.97 -35.04
C GLN A 197 -7.84 15.43 -36.19
N LEU A 198 -8.88 16.22 -35.92
CA LEU A 198 -9.67 16.87 -36.99
C LEU A 198 -8.81 17.82 -37.79
N LEU A 199 -7.98 18.63 -37.12
CA LEU A 199 -7.00 19.48 -37.80
C LEU A 199 -6.01 18.64 -38.63
N ALA A 200 -5.53 17.52 -38.13
CA ALA A 200 -4.59 16.65 -38.86
C ALA A 200 -5.16 16.12 -40.17
N LEU A 201 -6.48 15.97 -40.30
CA LEU A 201 -7.13 15.60 -41.54
C LEU A 201 -7.12 16.74 -42.60
N GLY A 202 -6.97 17.98 -42.18
CA GLY A 202 -6.96 19.15 -43.08
C GLY A 202 -5.72 19.18 -43.98
N THR A 203 -4.52 18.82 -43.46
CA THR A 203 -3.28 18.91 -44.26
C THR A 203 -3.34 18.14 -45.59
N PRO A 204 -3.80 16.85 -45.65
CA PRO A 204 -3.97 16.16 -46.94
C PRO A 204 -4.95 16.84 -47.86
N LEU A 205 -6.05 17.42 -47.36
CA LEU A 205 -7.07 18.11 -48.14
C LEU A 205 -6.53 19.41 -48.73
N PHE A 206 -5.75 20.19 -47.98
CA PHE A 206 -5.07 21.37 -48.50
C PHE A 206 -4.08 21.00 -49.64
N THR A 207 -3.29 19.92 -49.41
CA THR A 207 -2.35 19.44 -50.41
C THR A 207 -3.06 19.00 -51.69
N GLN A 208 -4.16 18.26 -51.56
CA GLN A 208 -5.00 17.87 -52.68
C GLN A 208 -5.51 19.13 -53.45
N ALA A 209 -6.06 20.11 -52.74
CA ALA A 209 -6.59 21.33 -53.37
C ALA A 209 -5.51 22.11 -54.11
N ILE A 210 -4.29 22.15 -53.61
CA ILE A 210 -3.16 22.79 -54.28
C ILE A 210 -2.82 22.03 -55.57
N ILE A 211 -2.69 20.69 -55.50
CA ILE A 211 -2.30 19.89 -56.67
C ILE A 211 -3.39 19.89 -57.75
N ASP A 212 -4.66 19.74 -57.39
CA ASP A 212 -5.76 19.56 -58.33
C ASP A 212 -6.31 20.86 -58.89
N LYS A 213 -6.25 21.99 -58.13
CA LYS A 213 -6.83 23.26 -58.53
C LYS A 213 -5.81 24.34 -58.87
N VAL A 214 -4.78 24.50 -58.03
CA VAL A 214 -3.82 25.60 -58.18
C VAL A 214 -2.81 25.32 -59.28
N VAL A 215 -2.22 24.14 -59.30
CA VAL A 215 -1.17 23.78 -60.27
C VAL A 215 -1.69 23.78 -61.73
N PRO A 216 -2.86 23.17 -62.06
CA PRO A 216 -3.37 23.16 -63.43
C PRO A 216 -3.79 24.54 -63.91
N HIS A 217 -4.38 25.39 -63.04
CA HIS A 217 -4.90 26.69 -63.39
C HIS A 217 -3.90 27.85 -63.25
N ARG A 218 -2.69 27.57 -62.73
CA ARG A 218 -1.60 28.53 -62.46
C ARG A 218 -2.07 29.80 -61.73
N THR A 219 -2.96 29.63 -60.72
CA THR A 219 -3.55 30.72 -59.94
C THR A 219 -2.68 31.09 -58.75
N GLU A 220 -1.80 32.09 -58.88
CA GLU A 220 -0.88 32.54 -57.82
C GLU A 220 -1.61 33.06 -56.59
N SER A 221 -2.69 33.80 -56.74
CA SER A 221 -3.48 34.32 -55.61
C SER A 221 -4.07 33.23 -54.73
N THR A 222 -4.57 32.14 -55.36
CA THR A 222 -5.11 31.00 -54.66
C THR A 222 -3.99 30.21 -53.98
N LEU A 223 -2.80 30.12 -54.59
CA LEU A 223 -1.64 29.49 -53.98
C LEU A 223 -1.21 30.20 -52.68
N VAL A 224 -1.12 31.55 -52.75
CA VAL A 224 -0.75 32.34 -51.57
C VAL A 224 -1.80 32.21 -50.47
N ALA A 225 -3.10 32.25 -50.80
CA ALA A 225 -4.17 32.08 -49.83
C ALA A 225 -4.17 30.71 -49.15
N LEU A 226 -4.07 29.61 -49.95
CA LEU A 226 -4.01 28.24 -49.41
C LEU A 226 -2.71 27.97 -48.66
N GLY A 227 -1.58 28.49 -49.13
CA GLY A 227 -0.29 28.38 -48.48
C GLY A 227 -0.26 29.08 -47.12
N THR A 228 -0.75 30.32 -47.07
CA THR A 228 -0.88 31.07 -45.82
C THR A 228 -1.84 30.37 -44.86
N GLY A 229 -2.98 29.89 -45.34
CA GLY A 229 -3.94 29.10 -44.56
C GLY A 229 -3.31 27.84 -43.98
N LEU A 230 -2.50 27.11 -44.76
CA LEU A 230 -1.79 25.93 -44.32
C LEU A 230 -0.75 26.23 -43.23
N VAL A 231 0.02 27.33 -43.35
CA VAL A 231 0.99 27.77 -42.33
C VAL A 231 0.29 28.10 -41.02
N VAL A 232 -0.78 28.89 -41.06
CA VAL A 232 -1.57 29.22 -39.86
C VAL A 232 -2.14 27.95 -39.23
N PHE A 233 -2.65 27.06 -40.04
CA PHE A 233 -3.19 25.77 -39.62
C PHE A 233 -2.15 24.89 -38.95
N LEU A 234 -0.93 24.77 -39.49
CA LEU A 234 0.18 24.05 -38.90
C LEU A 234 0.64 24.67 -37.57
N ALA A 235 0.74 26.00 -37.51
CA ALA A 235 1.09 26.72 -36.30
C ALA A 235 0.08 26.42 -35.16
N PHE A 236 -1.22 26.51 -35.50
CA PHE A 236 -2.28 26.20 -34.53
C PHE A 236 -2.30 24.75 -34.09
N SER A 237 -2.08 23.82 -35.03
CA SER A 237 -1.96 22.38 -34.73
C SER A 237 -0.75 22.08 -33.82
N SER A 238 0.38 22.75 -34.05
CA SER A 238 1.57 22.63 -33.23
C SER A 238 1.35 23.17 -31.81
N LEU A 239 0.69 24.31 -31.67
CA LEU A 239 0.33 24.89 -30.38
C LEU A 239 -0.58 23.97 -29.58
N LEU A 240 -1.64 23.46 -30.22
CA LEU A 240 -2.55 22.50 -29.59
C LEU A 240 -1.83 21.21 -29.18
N SER A 241 -0.90 20.71 -29.99
CA SER A 241 -0.10 19.54 -29.69
C SER A 241 0.80 19.76 -28.47
N TRP A 242 1.43 20.94 -28.40
CA TRP A 242 2.24 21.34 -27.24
C TRP A 242 1.38 21.43 -25.98
N LEU A 243 0.20 22.08 -26.07
CA LEU A 243 -0.73 22.19 -24.93
C LEU A 243 -1.20 20.82 -24.44
N ARG A 244 -1.56 19.93 -25.37
CA ARG A 244 -1.92 18.55 -25.04
C ARG A 244 -0.79 17.84 -24.31
N GLN A 245 0.45 17.92 -24.86
CA GLN A 245 1.61 17.29 -24.25
C GLN A 245 1.85 17.80 -22.81
N HIS A 246 1.72 19.10 -22.61
CA HIS A 246 1.83 19.71 -21.29
C HIS A 246 0.78 19.19 -20.31
N LEU A 247 -0.50 19.12 -20.72
CA LEU A 247 -1.58 18.57 -19.89
C LEU A 247 -1.35 17.11 -19.54
N LEU A 248 -0.83 16.32 -20.47
CA LEU A 248 -0.51 14.91 -20.28
C LEU A 248 0.61 14.71 -19.26
N LEU A 249 1.70 15.47 -19.39
CA LEU A 249 2.82 15.44 -18.45
C LEU A 249 2.36 15.83 -17.05
N HIS A 250 1.60 16.92 -16.92
CA HIS A 250 1.08 17.36 -15.63
C HIS A 250 0.18 16.30 -14.96
N THR A 251 -0.72 15.70 -15.75
CA THR A 251 -1.62 14.64 -15.23
C THR A 251 -0.85 13.39 -14.84
N GLY A 252 0.14 12.98 -15.65
CA GLY A 252 1.00 11.84 -15.36
C GLY A 252 1.77 12.01 -14.05
N MET A 253 2.42 13.17 -13.87
CA MET A 253 3.17 13.47 -12.63
C MET A 253 2.28 13.46 -11.38
N ARG A 254 1.04 13.92 -11.49
CA ARG A 254 0.09 13.91 -10.38
C ARG A 254 -0.35 12.50 -10.00
N ILE A 255 -0.61 11.64 -10.98
CA ILE A 255 -0.93 10.22 -10.74
C ILE A 255 0.27 9.53 -10.09
N ASP A 256 1.49 9.84 -10.54
CA ASP A 256 2.72 9.31 -9.99
C ASP A 256 2.87 9.62 -8.49
N ALA A 257 2.71 10.89 -8.13
CA ALA A 257 2.83 11.32 -6.73
C ALA A 257 1.82 10.60 -5.82
N VAL A 258 0.57 10.46 -6.27
CA VAL A 258 -0.48 9.78 -5.49
C VAL A 258 -0.19 8.28 -5.39
N LEU A 259 0.21 7.65 -6.50
CA LEU A 259 0.51 6.21 -6.53
C LEU A 259 1.75 5.88 -5.69
N GLY A 260 2.84 6.62 -5.87
CA GLY A 260 4.06 6.42 -5.10
C GLY A 260 3.83 6.57 -3.59
N ALA A 261 3.09 7.62 -3.19
CA ALA A 261 2.72 7.84 -1.80
C ALA A 261 1.83 6.70 -1.24
N ALA A 262 0.86 6.21 -2.01
CA ALA A 262 -0.03 5.13 -1.58
C ALA A 262 0.71 3.80 -1.41
N VAL A 263 1.59 3.45 -2.34
CA VAL A 263 2.42 2.23 -2.27
C VAL A 263 3.41 2.32 -1.11
N PHE A 264 4.07 3.46 -0.93
CA PHE A 264 5.00 3.66 0.18
C PHE A 264 4.29 3.61 1.54
N LYS A 265 3.10 4.25 1.64
CA LYS A 265 2.27 4.17 2.84
C LYS A 265 1.93 2.72 3.19
N HIS A 266 1.44 1.96 2.22
CA HIS A 266 1.12 0.55 2.43
C HIS A 266 2.35 -0.28 2.82
N LEU A 267 3.51 -0.02 2.19
CA LEU A 267 4.77 -0.69 2.54
C LEU A 267 5.12 -0.50 4.02
N VAL A 268 4.99 0.74 4.54
CA VAL A 268 5.31 1.04 5.95
C VAL A 268 4.30 0.42 6.91
N GLU A 269 3.07 0.20 6.46
CA GLU A 269 1.99 -0.43 7.22
C GLU A 269 2.07 -1.97 7.23
N LEU A 270 2.98 -2.59 6.45
CA LEU A 270 3.13 -4.04 6.43
C LEU A 270 3.76 -4.60 7.71
N PRO A 271 3.36 -5.82 8.12
CA PRO A 271 3.93 -6.45 9.30
C PRO A 271 5.43 -6.74 9.13
N PRO A 272 6.24 -6.63 10.22
CA PRO A 272 7.69 -6.87 10.17
C PRO A 272 8.09 -8.24 9.62
N ARG A 273 7.23 -9.25 9.78
CA ARG A 273 7.42 -10.60 9.20
C ARG A 273 7.60 -10.56 7.68
N TYR A 274 6.90 -9.66 6.99
CA TYR A 274 7.04 -9.48 5.54
C TYR A 274 8.48 -9.15 5.14
N PHE A 275 9.14 -8.26 5.90
CA PHE A 275 10.51 -7.82 5.65
C PHE A 275 11.57 -8.87 6.04
N GLN A 276 11.30 -9.67 7.08
CA GLN A 276 12.22 -10.73 7.53
C GLN A 276 12.36 -11.87 6.51
N MET A 277 11.29 -12.15 5.75
CA MET A 277 11.25 -13.24 4.79
C MET A 277 11.76 -12.86 3.39
N ARG A 278 12.07 -11.58 3.15
CA ARG A 278 12.39 -11.06 1.80
C ARG A 278 13.63 -10.17 1.82
N PRO A 279 14.58 -10.35 0.89
CA PRO A 279 15.75 -9.47 0.75
C PRO A 279 15.32 -8.03 0.43
N THR A 280 15.97 -7.05 1.06
CA THR A 280 15.69 -5.61 0.87
C THR A 280 15.77 -5.18 -0.60
N GLY A 281 16.74 -5.73 -1.36
CA GLY A 281 16.88 -5.45 -2.80
C GLY A 281 15.66 -5.89 -3.64
N VAL A 282 14.98 -6.97 -3.24
CA VAL A 282 13.75 -7.41 -3.92
C VAL A 282 12.61 -6.44 -3.68
N ILE A 283 12.50 -5.93 -2.45
CA ILE A 283 11.47 -4.93 -2.09
C ILE A 283 11.72 -3.62 -2.86
N ALA A 284 12.97 -3.14 -2.91
CA ALA A 284 13.34 -1.95 -3.67
C ALA A 284 13.03 -2.10 -5.17
N ALA A 285 13.34 -3.27 -5.77
CA ALA A 285 13.04 -3.55 -7.17
C ALA A 285 11.52 -3.57 -7.45
N ARG A 286 10.68 -3.98 -6.50
CA ARG A 286 9.22 -3.93 -6.62
C ARG A 286 8.70 -2.49 -6.63
N LEU A 287 9.27 -1.62 -5.83
CA LEU A 287 8.92 -0.19 -5.81
C LEU A 287 9.26 0.49 -7.15
N GLN A 288 10.38 0.14 -7.77
CA GLN A 288 10.74 0.64 -9.12
C GLN A 288 9.72 0.22 -10.19
N GLY A 289 9.01 -0.90 -10.00
CA GLY A 289 7.93 -1.34 -10.88
C GLY A 289 6.75 -0.37 -10.97
N VAL A 290 6.56 0.50 -9.97
CA VAL A 290 5.51 1.53 -9.98
C VAL A 290 5.68 2.48 -11.16
N GLU A 291 6.91 2.84 -11.50
CA GLU A 291 7.20 3.71 -12.63
C GLU A 291 6.77 3.10 -13.98
N GLN A 292 6.98 1.81 -14.18
CA GLN A 292 6.55 1.10 -15.40
C GLN A 292 5.02 1.07 -15.53
N ILE A 293 4.31 0.90 -14.41
CA ILE A 293 2.84 0.94 -14.38
C ILE A 293 2.35 2.33 -14.73
N ARG A 294 2.96 3.36 -14.17
CA ARG A 294 2.63 4.76 -14.45
C ARG A 294 2.82 5.11 -15.92
N GLU A 295 3.99 4.77 -16.48
CA GLU A 295 4.32 5.04 -17.88
C GLU A 295 3.30 4.41 -18.82
N PHE A 296 2.91 3.17 -18.54
CA PHE A 296 1.85 2.50 -19.29
C PHE A 296 0.50 3.21 -19.14
N LEU A 297 0.07 3.51 -17.92
CA LEU A 297 -1.24 4.15 -17.69
C LEU A 297 -1.35 5.53 -18.34
N SER A 298 -0.28 6.33 -18.29
CA SER A 298 -0.26 7.66 -18.89
C SER A 298 -0.22 7.61 -20.42
N SER A 299 0.45 6.61 -21.02
CA SER A 299 0.59 6.48 -22.48
C SER A 299 -0.58 5.72 -23.12
N ALA A 300 -0.99 4.59 -22.52
CA ALA A 300 -1.96 3.67 -23.11
C ALA A 300 -3.38 4.22 -23.13
N ALA A 301 -3.84 4.76 -22.01
CA ALA A 301 -5.21 5.29 -21.91
C ALA A 301 -5.46 6.39 -22.95
N ILE A 302 -4.41 7.19 -23.20
CA ILE A 302 -4.46 8.30 -24.15
C ILE A 302 -4.44 7.79 -25.58
N ALA A 303 -3.51 6.90 -25.91
CA ALA A 303 -3.38 6.38 -27.26
C ALA A 303 -4.64 5.63 -27.69
N VAL A 304 -5.18 4.74 -26.87
CA VAL A 304 -6.39 3.98 -27.23
C VAL A 304 -7.60 4.89 -27.36
N ALA A 305 -7.81 5.81 -26.42
CA ALA A 305 -8.98 6.69 -26.44
C ALA A 305 -8.96 7.70 -27.60
N LEU A 306 -7.79 8.06 -28.12
CA LEU A 306 -7.63 9.08 -29.12
C LEU A 306 -7.33 8.54 -30.52
N ASP A 307 -6.49 7.52 -30.60
CA ASP A 307 -6.05 6.99 -31.90
C ASP A 307 -7.14 6.10 -32.54
N LEU A 308 -7.97 5.42 -31.73
CA LEU A 308 -9.01 4.54 -32.26
C LEU A 308 -10.14 5.28 -33.03
N PRO A 309 -10.71 6.39 -32.50
CA PRO A 309 -11.67 7.19 -33.28
C PRO A 309 -11.06 7.78 -34.55
N PHE A 310 -9.81 8.27 -34.48
CA PHE A 310 -9.10 8.79 -35.63
C PHE A 310 -8.88 7.73 -36.71
N LEU A 311 -8.46 6.54 -36.31
CA LEU A 311 -8.30 5.41 -37.21
C LEU A 311 -9.59 5.13 -38.00
N SER A 312 -10.73 5.15 -37.31
CA SER A 312 -12.04 4.91 -37.91
C SER A 312 -12.43 6.02 -38.92
N ILE A 313 -12.22 7.29 -38.55
CA ILE A 313 -12.52 8.45 -39.42
C ILE A 313 -11.59 8.42 -40.63
N ALA A 314 -10.30 8.25 -40.44
CA ALA A 314 -9.33 8.22 -41.53
C ALA A 314 -9.61 7.07 -42.51
N LEU A 315 -9.95 5.88 -41.99
CA LEU A 315 -10.33 4.72 -42.80
C LEU A 315 -11.61 4.98 -43.61
N ALA A 316 -12.63 5.64 -43.02
CA ALA A 316 -13.86 6.00 -43.70
C ALA A 316 -13.56 6.98 -44.86
N ILE A 317 -12.71 8.00 -44.63
CA ILE A 317 -12.30 8.96 -45.68
C ILE A 317 -11.54 8.22 -46.79
N MET A 318 -10.60 7.34 -46.44
CA MET A 318 -9.85 6.56 -47.45
C MET A 318 -10.78 5.65 -48.27
N CYS A 319 -11.77 5.03 -47.64
CA CYS A 319 -12.76 4.21 -48.32
C CYS A 319 -13.62 5.03 -49.31
N TRP A 320 -13.94 6.30 -48.97
CA TRP A 320 -14.61 7.23 -49.88
C TRP A 320 -13.75 7.57 -51.10
N TYR A 321 -12.44 7.75 -50.92
CA TYR A 321 -11.52 8.06 -52.01
C TYR A 321 -11.36 6.88 -52.97
N SER A 322 -11.03 5.71 -52.46
CA SER A 322 -10.87 4.47 -53.22
C SER A 322 -10.97 3.22 -52.34
N PRO A 323 -12.04 2.44 -52.47
CA PRO A 323 -12.15 1.17 -51.69
C PRO A 323 -11.00 0.19 -52.01
N VAL A 324 -10.55 0.16 -53.24
CA VAL A 324 -9.47 -0.76 -53.66
C VAL A 324 -8.14 -0.42 -52.99
N LEU A 325 -7.74 0.86 -53.01
CA LEU A 325 -6.52 1.31 -52.36
C LEU A 325 -6.61 1.17 -50.85
N THR A 326 -7.80 1.34 -50.27
CA THR A 326 -8.06 1.15 -48.85
C THR A 326 -7.88 -0.31 -48.45
N LEU A 327 -8.32 -1.27 -49.29
CA LEU A 327 -8.09 -2.71 -49.08
C LEU A 327 -6.57 -3.02 -49.10
N VAL A 328 -5.83 -2.44 -50.01
CA VAL A 328 -4.36 -2.59 -50.08
C VAL A 328 -3.72 -2.08 -48.78
N ALA A 329 -4.07 -0.85 -48.37
CA ALA A 329 -3.55 -0.31 -47.13
C ALA A 329 -3.91 -1.16 -45.90
N ALA A 330 -5.17 -1.60 -45.82
CA ALA A 330 -5.65 -2.47 -44.74
C ALA A 330 -4.93 -3.82 -44.69
N ALA A 331 -4.59 -4.40 -45.88
CA ALA A 331 -3.84 -5.64 -45.92
C ALA A 331 -2.42 -5.50 -45.35
N PHE A 332 -1.70 -4.41 -45.68
CA PHE A 332 -0.38 -4.13 -45.14
C PHE A 332 -0.45 -3.82 -43.62
N LEU A 333 -1.41 -3.01 -43.17
CA LEU A 333 -1.61 -2.72 -41.75
C LEU A 333 -1.98 -4.00 -40.97
N GLY A 334 -2.83 -4.85 -41.57
CA GLY A 334 -3.16 -6.16 -41.01
C GLY A 334 -1.93 -7.06 -40.90
N ALA A 335 -1.03 -7.05 -41.89
CA ALA A 335 0.23 -7.78 -41.84
C ALA A 335 1.16 -7.29 -40.72
N ILE A 336 1.23 -5.96 -40.49
CA ILE A 336 1.99 -5.37 -39.38
C ILE A 336 1.41 -5.84 -38.03
N VAL A 337 0.07 -5.80 -37.86
CA VAL A 337 -0.59 -6.29 -36.64
C VAL A 337 -0.36 -7.78 -36.43
N ALA A 338 -0.49 -8.59 -37.48
CA ALA A 338 -0.23 -10.04 -37.40
C ALA A 338 1.21 -10.36 -37.02
N ALA A 339 2.18 -9.65 -37.61
CA ALA A 339 3.60 -9.77 -37.26
C ALA A 339 3.85 -9.42 -35.78
N SER A 340 3.18 -8.36 -35.29
CA SER A 340 3.26 -7.94 -33.88
C SER A 340 2.75 -9.03 -32.94
N LEU A 341 1.57 -9.58 -33.22
CA LEU A 341 0.97 -10.64 -32.40
C LEU A 341 1.82 -11.92 -32.41
N ALA A 342 2.47 -12.24 -33.52
CA ALA A 342 3.38 -13.40 -33.64
C ALA A 342 4.67 -13.20 -32.81
N VAL A 343 5.24 -12.01 -32.80
CA VAL A 343 6.47 -11.69 -32.04
C VAL A 343 6.25 -11.51 -30.56
N ALA A 344 5.06 -11.09 -30.15
CA ALA A 344 4.73 -10.75 -28.75
C ALA A 344 5.10 -11.83 -27.71
N PRO A 345 4.78 -13.14 -27.88
CA PRO A 345 5.12 -14.17 -26.89
C PRO A 345 6.63 -14.39 -26.76
N VAL A 346 7.36 -14.34 -27.91
CA VAL A 346 8.83 -14.48 -27.92
C VAL A 346 9.49 -13.31 -27.19
N PHE A 347 9.03 -12.10 -27.48
CA PHE A 347 9.52 -10.89 -26.83
C PHE A 347 9.29 -10.94 -25.31
N GLN A 348 8.09 -11.35 -24.88
CA GLN A 348 7.75 -11.49 -23.46
C GLN A 348 8.65 -12.50 -22.74
N ALA A 349 8.91 -13.66 -23.34
CA ALA A 349 9.79 -14.67 -22.76
C ALA A 349 11.22 -14.16 -22.58
N ARG A 350 11.76 -13.45 -23.59
CA ARG A 350 13.10 -12.85 -23.55
C ARG A 350 13.18 -11.73 -22.50
N LEU A 351 12.19 -10.86 -22.44
CA LEU A 351 12.10 -9.78 -21.47
C LEU A 351 12.09 -10.31 -20.02
N ASN A 352 11.34 -11.37 -19.75
CA ASN A 352 11.34 -12.02 -18.45
C ASN A 352 12.72 -12.58 -18.07
N ARG A 353 13.42 -13.19 -19.03
CA ARG A 353 14.77 -13.71 -18.81
C ARG A 353 15.78 -12.59 -18.52
N GLU A 354 15.75 -11.51 -19.30
CA GLU A 354 16.57 -10.31 -19.10
C GLU A 354 16.35 -9.74 -17.68
N PHE A 355 15.10 -9.59 -17.28
CA PHE A 355 14.78 -9.09 -15.95
C PHE A 355 15.33 -9.98 -14.83
N LEU A 356 15.15 -11.30 -14.92
CA LEU A 356 15.63 -12.23 -13.88
C LEU A 356 17.16 -12.18 -13.75
N LEU A 357 17.87 -12.06 -14.86
CA LEU A 357 19.33 -11.94 -14.86
C LEU A 357 19.76 -10.56 -14.35
N GLY A 358 19.04 -9.48 -14.69
CA GLY A 358 19.28 -8.15 -14.15
C GLY A 358 19.07 -8.09 -12.63
N ALA A 359 18.00 -8.72 -12.14
CA ALA A 359 17.74 -8.79 -10.70
C ALA A 359 18.84 -9.58 -9.95
N ARG A 360 19.38 -10.66 -10.54
CA ARG A 360 20.51 -11.40 -9.97
C ARG A 360 21.79 -10.56 -9.94
N SER A 361 22.08 -9.84 -11.01
CA SER A 361 23.23 -8.94 -11.09
C SER A 361 23.14 -7.84 -10.05
N GLN A 362 21.99 -7.22 -9.90
CA GLN A 362 21.75 -6.19 -8.88
C GLN A 362 21.87 -6.73 -7.46
N ALA A 363 21.29 -7.91 -7.18
CA ALA A 363 21.41 -8.56 -5.89
C ALA A 363 22.87 -8.87 -5.53
N PHE A 364 23.65 -9.38 -6.52
CA PHE A 364 25.08 -9.61 -6.36
C PHE A 364 25.82 -8.33 -5.94
N VAL A 365 25.63 -7.24 -6.68
CA VAL A 365 26.30 -5.96 -6.36
C VAL A 365 25.90 -5.49 -4.95
N THR A 366 24.63 -5.52 -4.61
CA THR A 366 24.14 -5.05 -3.30
C THR A 366 24.73 -5.87 -2.15
N GLU A 367 24.80 -7.20 -2.29
CA GLU A 367 25.33 -8.11 -1.28
C GLU A 367 26.82 -7.85 -1.03
N TYR A 368 27.63 -7.80 -2.09
CA TYR A 368 29.08 -7.66 -1.94
C TYR A 368 29.50 -6.24 -1.59
N VAL A 369 28.77 -5.21 -2.02
CA VAL A 369 29.00 -3.82 -1.56
C VAL A 369 28.71 -3.69 -0.07
N ALA A 370 27.63 -4.32 0.41
CA ALA A 370 27.30 -4.33 1.85
C ALA A 370 28.35 -5.08 2.68
N GLY A 371 28.99 -6.13 2.11
CA GLY A 371 30.05 -6.91 2.73
C GLY A 371 31.48 -6.51 2.32
N MET A 372 31.72 -5.28 1.86
CA MET A 372 33.01 -4.89 1.27
C MET A 372 34.21 -5.05 2.20
N GLU A 373 34.02 -4.84 3.50
CA GLU A 373 35.07 -5.07 4.48
C GLU A 373 35.52 -6.54 4.50
N THR A 374 34.56 -7.47 4.47
CA THR A 374 34.86 -8.90 4.38
C THR A 374 35.54 -9.26 3.04
N VAL A 375 35.08 -8.67 1.95
CA VAL A 375 35.68 -8.85 0.63
C VAL A 375 37.17 -8.44 0.64
N LYS A 376 37.47 -7.31 1.25
CA LYS A 376 38.84 -6.77 1.37
C LYS A 376 39.70 -7.62 2.31
N SER A 377 39.15 -8.01 3.46
CA SER A 377 39.88 -8.81 4.46
C SER A 377 40.24 -10.20 3.93
N LEU A 378 39.38 -10.79 3.10
CA LEU A 378 39.58 -12.11 2.51
C LEU A 378 40.26 -12.07 1.11
N GLN A 379 40.60 -10.89 0.59
CA GLN A 379 41.23 -10.69 -0.74
C GLN A 379 40.43 -11.34 -1.88
N MET A 380 39.10 -11.18 -1.85
CA MET A 380 38.20 -11.85 -2.79
C MET A 380 38.01 -11.09 -4.11
N GLU A 381 38.64 -9.95 -4.34
CA GLU A 381 38.44 -9.07 -5.49
C GLU A 381 38.56 -9.78 -6.82
N PRO A 382 39.62 -10.60 -7.09
CA PRO A 382 39.76 -11.27 -8.38
C PRO A 382 38.62 -12.26 -8.67
N GLN A 383 38.17 -12.99 -7.64
CA GLN A 383 37.07 -13.95 -7.75
C GLN A 383 35.73 -13.25 -8.00
N LEU A 384 35.48 -12.15 -7.27
CA LEU A 384 34.27 -11.38 -7.41
C LEU A 384 34.19 -10.66 -8.75
N THR A 385 35.31 -10.09 -9.22
CA THR A 385 35.39 -9.48 -10.54
C THR A 385 35.03 -10.49 -11.64
N ARG A 386 35.54 -11.72 -11.55
CA ARG A 386 35.19 -12.79 -12.52
C ARG A 386 33.73 -13.16 -12.44
N ARG A 387 33.19 -13.42 -11.20
CA ARG A 387 31.77 -13.79 -11.01
C ARG A 387 30.81 -12.69 -11.46
N TYR A 388 31.16 -11.43 -11.18
CA TYR A 388 30.37 -10.30 -11.67
C TYR A 388 30.44 -10.21 -13.19
N GLY A 389 31.61 -10.42 -13.79
CA GLY A 389 31.76 -10.49 -15.24
C GLY A 389 30.84 -11.53 -15.88
N ASP A 390 30.75 -12.74 -15.30
CA ASP A 390 29.85 -13.79 -15.77
C ASP A 390 28.38 -13.41 -15.65
N CYS A 391 27.97 -12.81 -14.50
CA CYS A 391 26.61 -12.31 -14.30
C CYS A 391 26.25 -11.18 -15.27
N LEU A 392 27.17 -10.24 -15.47
CA LEU A 392 27.02 -9.12 -16.40
C LEU A 392 26.93 -9.61 -17.84
N ALA A 393 27.79 -10.55 -18.26
CA ALA A 393 27.76 -11.12 -19.58
C ALA A 393 26.43 -11.84 -19.88
N ALA A 394 25.91 -12.59 -18.89
CA ALA A 394 24.62 -13.26 -19.02
C ALA A 394 23.46 -12.26 -19.15
N GLN A 395 23.47 -11.18 -18.34
CA GLN A 395 22.49 -10.10 -18.42
C GLN A 395 22.55 -9.36 -19.76
N LEU A 396 23.76 -8.96 -20.21
CA LEU A 396 23.97 -8.25 -21.47
C LEU A 396 23.55 -9.10 -22.67
N LYS A 397 23.86 -10.40 -22.67
CA LYS A 397 23.41 -11.33 -23.69
C LYS A 397 21.88 -11.40 -23.77
N ALA A 398 21.20 -11.54 -22.63
CA ALA A 398 19.73 -11.56 -22.60
C ALA A 398 19.13 -10.22 -23.06
N GLY A 399 19.72 -9.09 -22.64
CA GLY A 399 19.33 -7.76 -23.10
C GLY A 399 19.53 -7.58 -24.61
N PHE A 400 20.65 -8.08 -25.16
CA PHE A 400 20.88 -8.07 -26.60
C PHE A 400 19.81 -8.90 -27.34
N GLU A 401 19.52 -10.13 -26.87
CA GLU A 401 18.50 -10.99 -27.47
C GLU A 401 17.13 -10.35 -27.49
N THR A 402 16.75 -9.63 -26.40
CA THR A 402 15.49 -8.88 -26.29
C THR A 402 15.45 -7.71 -27.27
N ARG A 403 16.51 -6.89 -27.28
CA ARG A 403 16.60 -5.71 -28.17
C ARG A 403 16.67 -6.13 -29.64
N GLN A 404 17.37 -7.21 -29.94
CA GLN A 404 17.44 -7.75 -31.30
C GLN A 404 16.08 -8.23 -31.82
N ALA A 405 15.26 -8.87 -30.96
CA ALA A 405 13.90 -9.23 -31.34
C ALA A 405 13.05 -7.99 -31.62
N GLY A 406 13.15 -6.96 -30.78
CA GLY A 406 12.47 -5.66 -30.99
C GLY A 406 12.92 -4.97 -32.27
N ASN A 407 14.23 -4.92 -32.54
CA ASN A 407 14.80 -4.32 -33.73
C ASN A 407 14.37 -5.05 -34.99
N THR A 408 14.41 -6.40 -35.00
CA THR A 408 13.96 -7.21 -36.14
C THR A 408 12.49 -6.94 -36.47
N TYR A 409 11.63 -6.85 -35.42
CA TYR A 409 10.23 -6.51 -35.61
C TYR A 409 10.07 -5.09 -36.16
N GLN A 410 10.81 -4.10 -35.63
CA GLN A 410 10.72 -2.70 -36.07
C GLN A 410 11.11 -2.53 -37.52
N VAL A 411 12.22 -3.20 -37.95
CA VAL A 411 12.67 -3.19 -39.34
C VAL A 411 11.62 -3.84 -40.26
N LEU A 412 11.04 -4.97 -39.86
CA LEU A 412 9.97 -5.62 -40.61
C LEU A 412 8.74 -4.71 -40.77
N ALA A 413 8.30 -4.09 -39.67
CA ALA A 413 7.16 -3.22 -39.70
C ALA A 413 7.39 -1.97 -40.59
N GLN A 414 8.57 -1.35 -40.50
CA GLN A 414 8.95 -0.23 -41.38
C GLN A 414 9.05 -0.67 -42.85
N SER A 415 9.56 -1.88 -43.11
CA SER A 415 9.60 -2.41 -44.50
C SER A 415 8.20 -2.64 -45.07
N LEU A 416 7.27 -3.14 -44.25
CA LEU A 416 5.86 -3.27 -44.65
C LEU A 416 5.20 -1.90 -44.89
N GLU A 417 5.49 -0.89 -44.06
CA GLU A 417 5.00 0.48 -44.24
C GLU A 417 5.52 1.11 -45.52
N GLN A 418 6.82 0.93 -45.83
CA GLN A 418 7.40 1.37 -47.11
C GLN A 418 6.78 0.63 -48.28
N GLY A 419 6.60 -0.70 -48.15
CA GLY A 419 5.91 -1.53 -49.14
C GLY A 419 4.48 -1.05 -49.40
N MET A 420 3.75 -0.70 -48.36
CA MET A 420 2.42 -0.09 -48.47
C MET A 420 2.45 1.22 -49.29
N THR A 421 3.41 2.08 -48.95
CA THR A 421 3.60 3.37 -49.64
C THR A 421 3.85 3.19 -51.13
N VAL A 422 4.75 2.27 -51.49
CA VAL A 422 5.05 1.93 -52.88
C VAL A 422 3.86 1.29 -53.60
N ALA A 423 3.17 0.35 -52.91
CA ALA A 423 1.97 -0.28 -53.48
C ALA A 423 0.87 0.71 -53.77
N ILE A 424 0.57 1.62 -52.81
CA ILE A 424 -0.43 2.71 -53.01
C ILE A 424 -0.03 3.58 -54.19
N LEU A 425 1.26 3.94 -54.33
CA LEU A 425 1.74 4.76 -55.43
C LEU A 425 1.54 4.06 -56.78
N VAL A 426 1.96 2.82 -56.91
CA VAL A 426 1.87 2.05 -58.13
C VAL A 426 0.43 1.75 -58.52
N PHE A 427 -0.36 1.17 -57.63
CA PHE A 427 -1.79 0.91 -57.91
C PHE A 427 -2.61 2.16 -58.09
N GLY A 428 -2.31 3.21 -57.31
CA GLY A 428 -2.98 4.53 -57.43
C GLY A 428 -2.66 5.20 -58.79
N ALA A 429 -1.39 5.20 -59.22
CA ALA A 429 -1.01 5.69 -60.50
C ALA A 429 -1.69 4.90 -61.65
N TRP A 430 -1.78 3.58 -61.52
CA TRP A 430 -2.50 2.74 -62.47
C TRP A 430 -4.01 3.12 -62.55
N ILE A 431 -4.68 3.39 -61.40
CA ILE A 431 -6.07 3.83 -61.36
C ILE A 431 -6.23 5.20 -62.00
N VAL A 432 -5.30 6.16 -61.79
CA VAL A 432 -5.28 7.49 -62.41
C VAL A 432 -5.17 7.41 -63.92
N MET A 433 -4.34 6.44 -64.44
CA MET A 433 -4.10 6.26 -65.88
C MET A 433 -5.25 5.54 -66.61
N GLN A 434 -6.19 4.90 -65.92
CA GLN A 434 -7.31 4.24 -66.56
C GLN A 434 -8.36 5.22 -67.08
N PRO A 435 -8.69 5.19 -68.36
CA PRO A 435 -9.81 5.99 -68.88
C PRO A 435 -11.14 5.44 -68.38
N ARG A 436 -11.90 6.22 -67.65
CA ARG A 436 -13.28 5.88 -67.23
C ARG A 436 -14.27 6.35 -68.27
N ALA A 437 -15.02 5.37 -68.81
CA ALA A 437 -16.21 5.67 -69.63
C ALA A 437 -17.38 6.05 -68.69
N GLY A 438 -17.91 7.30 -68.81
CA GLY A 438 -19.14 7.74 -68.17
C GLY A 438 -18.99 8.57 -66.90
N GLY A 439 -18.71 9.86 -67.01
CA GLY A 439 -19.13 10.95 -66.09
C GLY A 439 -18.82 10.88 -64.58
N GLU A 440 -18.26 9.84 -64.07
CA GLU A 440 -17.84 9.74 -62.68
C GLU A 440 -16.55 10.53 -62.42
N ALA A 441 -16.46 11.21 -61.28
CA ALA A 441 -15.30 11.96 -60.85
C ALA A 441 -14.01 11.09 -60.92
N ALA A 442 -13.13 11.46 -61.84
CA ALA A 442 -11.87 10.72 -62.06
C ALA A 442 -11.02 10.84 -60.79
N PHE A 443 -10.38 9.74 -60.38
CA PHE A 443 -9.41 9.75 -59.30
C PHE A 443 -8.18 10.58 -59.76
N THR A 444 -7.94 11.69 -59.05
CA THR A 444 -6.94 12.70 -59.47
C THR A 444 -5.58 12.42 -58.84
N ILE A 445 -4.52 13.07 -59.38
CA ILE A 445 -3.18 13.02 -58.79
C ILE A 445 -3.17 13.58 -57.38
N GLY A 446 -3.91 14.67 -57.15
CA GLY A 446 -4.06 15.24 -55.80
C GLY A 446 -4.78 14.33 -54.83
N MET A 447 -5.79 13.58 -55.32
CA MET A 447 -6.44 12.52 -54.52
C MET A 447 -5.46 11.39 -54.13
N LEU A 448 -4.58 10.95 -55.07
CA LEU A 448 -3.57 9.95 -54.79
C LEU A 448 -2.60 10.41 -53.69
N VAL A 449 -2.09 11.66 -53.80
CA VAL A 449 -1.16 12.22 -52.81
C VAL A 449 -1.86 12.36 -51.46
N ALA A 450 -3.09 12.86 -51.43
CA ALA A 450 -3.88 12.95 -50.20
C ALA A 450 -4.11 11.55 -49.55
N PHE A 451 -4.47 10.56 -50.38
CA PHE A 451 -4.64 9.18 -49.94
C PHE A 451 -3.36 8.62 -49.31
N GLN A 452 -2.19 8.85 -49.96
CA GLN A 452 -0.90 8.42 -49.43
C GLN A 452 -0.57 9.09 -48.08
N MET A 453 -0.89 10.41 -47.95
CA MET A 453 -0.73 11.12 -46.68
C MET A 453 -1.66 10.56 -45.58
N PHE A 454 -2.91 10.21 -45.92
CA PHE A 454 -3.80 9.53 -44.99
C PHE A 454 -3.30 8.16 -44.58
N ALA A 455 -2.81 7.35 -45.51
CA ALA A 455 -2.24 6.03 -45.20
C ALA A 455 -1.03 6.12 -44.27
N GLY A 456 -0.13 7.08 -44.50
CA GLY A 456 1.00 7.35 -43.58
C GLY A 456 0.56 7.81 -42.19
N LYS A 457 -0.51 8.63 -42.12
CA LYS A 457 -1.10 9.03 -40.82
C LYS A 457 -1.82 7.88 -40.11
N LEU A 458 -2.31 6.89 -40.85
CA LEU A 458 -2.97 5.70 -40.31
C LEU A 458 -1.96 4.69 -39.76
N SER A 459 -0.76 4.59 -40.35
CA SER A 459 0.28 3.67 -39.89
C SER A 459 0.81 4.03 -38.50
N GLN A 460 0.94 5.31 -38.17
CA GLN A 460 1.50 5.77 -36.88
C GLN A 460 0.69 5.31 -35.64
N PRO A 461 -0.65 5.47 -35.55
CA PRO A 461 -1.46 4.90 -34.48
C PRO A 461 -1.32 3.39 -34.38
N VAL A 462 -1.28 2.66 -35.50
CA VAL A 462 -1.12 1.21 -35.51
C VAL A 462 0.23 0.82 -34.90
N MET A 463 1.31 1.48 -35.30
CA MET A 463 2.64 1.25 -34.74
C MET A 463 2.71 1.60 -33.25
N ARG A 464 2.03 2.67 -32.80
CA ARG A 464 1.92 3.00 -31.37
C ARG A 464 1.15 1.94 -30.57
N LEU A 465 0.03 1.45 -31.09
CA LEU A 465 -0.74 0.38 -30.44
C LEU A 465 0.09 -0.89 -30.25
N VAL A 466 0.95 -1.19 -31.22
CA VAL A 466 1.89 -2.28 -31.12
C VAL A 466 2.94 -2.05 -30.03
N GLY A 467 3.51 -0.84 -29.95
CA GLY A 467 4.44 -0.45 -28.88
C GLY A 467 3.78 -0.51 -27.49
N LEU A 468 2.51 -0.09 -27.41
CA LEU A 468 1.70 -0.19 -26.20
C LEU A 468 1.49 -1.62 -25.73
N TRP A 469 1.41 -2.59 -26.62
CA TRP A 469 1.31 -4.00 -26.24
C TRP A 469 2.55 -4.46 -25.45
N GLN A 470 3.74 -4.03 -25.85
CA GLN A 470 4.98 -4.30 -25.14
C GLN A 470 4.99 -3.63 -23.75
N GLN A 471 4.62 -2.35 -23.69
CA GLN A 471 4.48 -1.62 -22.42
C GLN A 471 3.42 -2.24 -21.51
N PHE A 472 2.31 -2.73 -22.07
CA PHE A 472 1.28 -3.45 -21.33
C PHE A 472 1.82 -4.73 -20.67
N GLN A 473 2.62 -5.50 -21.40
CA GLN A 473 3.23 -6.72 -20.84
C GLN A 473 4.21 -6.38 -19.71
N GLN A 474 5.00 -5.33 -19.84
CA GLN A 474 5.89 -4.85 -18.78
C GLN A 474 5.08 -4.38 -17.56
N ALA A 475 4.07 -3.55 -17.77
CA ALA A 475 3.19 -3.06 -16.72
C ALA A 475 2.42 -4.21 -16.04
N ARG A 476 1.93 -5.19 -16.79
CA ARG A 476 1.27 -6.38 -16.23
C ARG A 476 2.19 -7.16 -15.32
N LEU A 477 3.45 -7.32 -15.69
CA LEU A 477 4.44 -8.00 -14.86
C LEU A 477 4.77 -7.17 -13.62
N ALA A 478 4.90 -5.85 -13.74
CA ALA A 478 5.10 -4.94 -12.63
C ALA A 478 3.90 -4.96 -11.66
N VAL A 479 2.67 -4.95 -12.17
CA VAL A 479 1.44 -5.08 -11.37
C VAL A 479 1.42 -6.41 -10.61
N LYS A 480 1.76 -7.53 -11.25
CA LYS A 480 1.82 -8.84 -10.58
C LYS A 480 2.85 -8.86 -9.44
N ARG A 481 4.00 -8.22 -9.63
CA ARG A 481 5.04 -8.12 -8.58
C ARG A 481 4.63 -7.18 -7.45
N LEU A 482 3.95 -6.09 -7.79
CA LEU A 482 3.42 -5.16 -6.80
C LEU A 482 2.26 -5.79 -6.03
N ALA A 483 1.47 -6.68 -6.66
CA ALA A 483 0.40 -7.43 -6.02
C ALA A 483 0.93 -8.25 -4.82
N ASP A 484 2.09 -8.89 -4.95
CA ASP A 484 2.73 -9.61 -3.84
C ASP A 484 3.05 -8.73 -2.61
N LEU A 485 3.03 -7.41 -2.78
CA LEU A 485 3.19 -6.44 -1.70
C LEU A 485 1.85 -5.88 -1.26
N MET A 486 1.00 -5.50 -2.21
CA MET A 486 -0.27 -4.83 -1.95
C MET A 486 -1.38 -5.77 -1.46
N ASP A 487 -1.30 -7.07 -1.76
CA ASP A 487 -2.25 -8.08 -1.30
C ASP A 487 -1.98 -8.53 0.15
N VAL A 488 -0.80 -8.22 0.69
CA VAL A 488 -0.50 -8.52 2.10
C VAL A 488 -1.28 -7.54 3.00
N PRO A 489 -2.04 -8.03 3.98
CA PRO A 489 -2.80 -7.16 4.87
C PRO A 489 -1.87 -6.26 5.70
N ALA A 490 -2.21 -4.97 5.78
CA ALA A 490 -1.54 -4.02 6.65
C ALA A 490 -1.76 -4.37 8.13
N GLU A 491 -0.82 -4.02 8.99
CA GLU A 491 -1.02 -4.14 10.44
C GLU A 491 -2.20 -3.26 10.90
N PRO A 492 -2.97 -3.73 11.89
CA PRO A 492 -4.04 -2.90 12.47
C PRO A 492 -3.42 -1.70 13.20
N TYR A 493 -3.46 -0.53 12.56
CA TYR A 493 -2.95 0.72 13.11
C TYR A 493 -4.09 1.62 13.56
N GLY A 494 -4.17 1.89 14.87
CA GLY A 494 -5.19 2.77 15.44
C GLY A 494 -4.75 4.23 15.42
N LEU A 495 -5.53 5.12 14.79
CA LEU A 495 -5.32 6.57 14.81
C LEU A 495 -5.76 7.22 16.14
N ARG A 496 -6.25 6.44 17.12
CA ARG A 496 -6.74 6.99 18.39
C ARG A 496 -5.57 7.36 19.29
N PRO A 497 -5.73 8.44 20.08
CA PRO A 497 -4.73 8.83 21.06
C PRO A 497 -4.46 7.65 22.01
N VAL A 498 -3.19 7.49 22.36
CA VAL A 498 -2.75 6.52 23.37
C VAL A 498 -3.66 6.71 24.60
N ARG A 499 -4.31 5.63 25.03
CA ARG A 499 -5.14 5.67 26.23
C ARG A 499 -4.32 6.26 27.37
N ALA A 500 -4.88 7.23 28.07
CA ALA A 500 -4.29 7.70 29.30
C ALA A 500 -4.10 6.46 30.19
N ALA A 501 -2.84 6.13 30.51
CA ALA A 501 -2.53 4.98 31.33
C ALA A 501 -3.26 5.13 32.65
N LYS A 502 -4.34 4.36 32.86
CA LYS A 502 -4.89 4.23 34.22
C LYS A 502 -3.79 3.56 35.05
N PRO A 503 -3.44 4.11 36.21
CA PRO A 503 -2.48 3.45 37.09
C PRO A 503 -2.96 2.02 37.32
N ALA A 504 -2.08 1.04 37.08
CA ALA A 504 -2.40 -0.36 37.31
C ALA A 504 -2.93 -0.51 38.73
N ALA A 505 -4.06 -1.19 38.89
CA ALA A 505 -4.58 -1.49 40.22
C ALA A 505 -3.47 -2.20 41.02
N ARG A 506 -3.19 -1.73 42.23
CA ARG A 506 -2.12 -2.30 43.08
C ARG A 506 -2.28 -3.83 43.14
N GLY A 507 -1.24 -4.55 42.71
CA GLY A 507 -1.19 -6.01 42.70
C GLY A 507 -1.49 -6.71 41.38
N ARG A 508 -1.89 -6.01 40.30
CA ARG A 508 -2.08 -6.60 38.98
C ARG A 508 -0.77 -6.53 38.18
N PRO A 509 -0.36 -7.62 37.47
CA PRO A 509 0.82 -7.56 36.61
C PRO A 509 0.62 -6.59 35.45
N LEU A 510 1.67 -5.85 35.12
CA LEU A 510 1.69 -4.96 33.93
C LEU A 510 1.74 -5.79 32.64
N VAL A 511 2.57 -6.84 32.63
CA VAL A 511 2.67 -7.84 31.56
C VAL A 511 2.40 -9.20 32.16
N ALA A 512 1.42 -9.94 31.63
CA ALA A 512 1.13 -11.32 31.97
C ALA A 512 1.27 -12.21 30.74
N ILE A 513 2.01 -13.27 30.86
CA ILE A 513 2.17 -14.33 29.87
C ILE A 513 1.49 -15.57 30.44
N GLU A 514 0.45 -16.05 29.76
CA GLU A 514 -0.41 -17.13 30.23
C GLU A 514 -0.39 -18.28 29.23
N HIS A 515 0.14 -19.43 29.61
CA HIS A 515 0.20 -20.65 28.82
C HIS A 515 0.71 -20.42 27.38
N LEU A 516 1.74 -19.59 27.23
CA LEU A 516 2.25 -19.18 25.92
C LEU A 516 2.87 -20.38 25.19
N ALA A 517 2.30 -20.69 24.02
CA ALA A 517 2.87 -21.64 23.06
C ALA A 517 3.23 -20.90 21.78
N PHE A 518 4.41 -21.19 21.22
CA PHE A 518 4.87 -20.58 20.00
C PHE A 518 5.76 -21.50 19.17
N ARG A 519 5.56 -21.50 17.84
CA ARG A 519 6.43 -22.11 16.84
C ARG A 519 6.54 -21.19 15.61
N HIS A 520 7.67 -21.23 14.92
CA HIS A 520 7.92 -20.36 13.74
C HIS A 520 7.18 -20.79 12.47
N GLY A 521 6.64 -21.99 12.42
CA GLY A 521 5.88 -22.56 11.31
C GLY A 521 5.26 -23.89 11.75
N ASP A 522 4.25 -24.36 11.03
CA ASP A 522 3.52 -25.58 11.39
C ASP A 522 4.37 -26.84 11.31
N ASP A 523 5.42 -26.81 10.52
CA ASP A 523 6.42 -27.85 10.31
C ASP A 523 7.59 -27.82 11.31
N ARG A 524 7.63 -26.80 12.22
CA ARG A 524 8.72 -26.63 13.18
C ARG A 524 8.29 -27.02 14.59
N PRO A 525 9.23 -27.49 15.43
CA PRO A 525 8.95 -27.79 16.84
C PRO A 525 8.55 -26.53 17.60
N PHE A 526 7.81 -26.69 18.67
CA PHE A 526 7.48 -25.59 19.57
C PHE A 526 8.75 -25.04 20.22
N LEU A 527 8.87 -23.74 20.23
CA LEU A 527 9.89 -22.99 20.95
C LEU A 527 9.50 -22.83 22.43
N TYR A 528 8.19 -22.59 22.66
CA TYR A 528 7.54 -22.59 23.96
C TYR A 528 6.28 -23.45 23.88
N GLU A 529 5.98 -24.24 24.92
CA GLU A 529 4.76 -25.05 24.97
C GLU A 529 3.81 -24.58 26.07
N ASP A 530 4.33 -24.09 27.19
CA ASP A 530 3.54 -23.59 28.32
C ASP A 530 4.36 -22.57 29.13
N LEU A 531 4.75 -21.45 28.52
CA LEU A 531 5.48 -20.41 29.21
C LEU A 531 4.52 -19.51 29.99
N ASN A 532 4.74 -19.44 31.32
CA ASN A 532 3.99 -18.57 32.23
C ASN A 532 4.95 -17.58 32.89
N ALA A 533 4.62 -16.29 32.85
CA ALA A 533 5.40 -15.24 33.51
C ALA A 533 4.54 -14.00 33.78
N GLU A 534 4.84 -13.29 34.84
CA GLU A 534 4.21 -12.01 35.18
C GLU A 534 5.32 -10.98 35.40
N ILE A 535 5.07 -9.71 35.06
CA ILE A 535 5.99 -8.60 35.25
C ILE A 535 5.19 -7.44 35.83
N HIS A 536 5.63 -6.93 36.97
CA HIS A 536 4.94 -5.83 37.67
C HIS A 536 5.56 -4.48 37.34
N ALA A 537 4.78 -3.41 37.54
CA ALA A 537 5.26 -2.05 37.33
C ALA A 537 6.46 -1.75 38.26
N GLY A 538 7.54 -1.20 37.70
CA GLY A 538 8.77 -0.88 38.43
C GLY A 538 9.69 -2.06 38.70
N GLU A 539 9.31 -3.30 38.36
CA GLU A 539 10.10 -4.51 38.55
C GLU A 539 11.21 -4.62 37.47
N CYS A 540 12.41 -5.04 37.86
CA CYS A 540 13.49 -5.38 36.97
C CYS A 540 13.62 -6.91 36.84
N VAL A 541 13.24 -7.45 35.68
CA VAL A 541 13.23 -8.89 35.40
C VAL A 541 14.32 -9.26 34.40
N ALA A 542 15.15 -10.24 34.74
CA ALA A 542 16.12 -10.80 33.78
C ALA A 542 15.55 -12.06 33.13
N ILE A 543 15.63 -12.12 31.79
CA ILE A 543 15.32 -13.34 31.04
C ILE A 543 16.62 -13.99 30.61
N ARG A 544 16.86 -15.21 31.11
CA ARG A 544 18.07 -15.99 30.87
C ARG A 544 17.76 -17.29 30.12
N GLY A 545 18.78 -17.86 29.53
CA GLY A 545 18.70 -19.17 28.87
C GLY A 545 19.83 -19.33 27.84
N PRO A 546 20.06 -20.56 27.34
CA PRO A 546 21.09 -20.85 26.36
C PRO A 546 20.87 -20.08 25.04
N SER A 547 21.90 -20.03 24.20
CA SER A 547 21.73 -19.47 22.87
C SER A 547 20.74 -20.32 22.08
N GLY A 548 19.82 -19.66 21.34
CA GLY A 548 18.80 -20.35 20.55
C GLY A 548 17.53 -20.77 21.33
N CYS A 549 17.44 -20.58 22.67
CA CYS A 549 16.22 -20.92 23.42
C CYS A 549 15.03 -19.95 23.18
N GLY A 550 15.20 -18.94 22.34
CA GLY A 550 14.10 -18.06 21.91
C GLY A 550 14.02 -16.70 22.60
N LYS A 551 15.00 -16.26 23.40
CA LYS A 551 14.96 -14.97 24.13
C LYS A 551 14.53 -13.79 23.27
N SER A 552 15.18 -13.58 22.13
CA SER A 552 14.82 -12.50 21.18
C SER A 552 13.47 -12.75 20.48
N THR A 553 13.04 -14.02 20.38
CA THR A 553 11.70 -14.35 19.89
C THR A 553 10.63 -13.91 20.90
N LEU A 554 10.88 -14.10 22.20
CA LEU A 554 9.98 -13.62 23.25
C LEU A 554 9.87 -12.08 23.22
N ALA A 555 11.00 -11.38 23.04
CA ALA A 555 10.99 -9.92 22.84
C ALA A 555 10.13 -9.49 21.65
N ARG A 556 10.15 -10.25 20.55
CA ARG A 556 9.32 -9.98 19.35
C ARG A 556 7.84 -10.31 19.57
N LEU A 557 7.54 -11.37 20.34
CA LEU A 557 6.17 -11.71 20.72
C LEU A 557 5.55 -10.64 21.61
N LEU A 558 6.29 -10.12 22.60
CA LEU A 558 5.84 -9.02 23.46
C LEU A 558 5.51 -7.75 22.67
N GLN A 559 6.24 -7.47 21.60
CA GLN A 559 6.00 -6.33 20.70
C GLN A 559 4.93 -6.60 19.61
N GLY A 560 4.35 -7.80 19.57
CA GLY A 560 3.36 -8.19 18.58
C GLY A 560 3.92 -8.39 17.17
N PHE A 561 5.25 -8.61 17.00
CA PHE A 561 5.83 -8.92 15.69
C PHE A 561 5.49 -10.34 15.22
N HIS A 562 5.17 -11.21 16.15
CA HIS A 562 4.64 -12.55 15.90
C HIS A 562 3.39 -12.76 16.75
N PRO A 563 2.31 -13.33 16.19
CA PRO A 563 1.18 -13.76 17.00
C PRO A 563 1.55 -15.02 17.77
N PRO A 564 1.12 -15.19 19.04
CA PRO A 564 1.26 -16.44 19.75
C PRO A 564 0.48 -17.57 19.06
N THR A 565 1.04 -18.78 19.01
CA THR A 565 0.37 -19.98 18.46
C THR A 565 -0.70 -20.49 19.41
N GLY A 566 -0.46 -20.38 20.74
CA GLY A 566 -1.40 -20.73 21.80
C GLY A 566 -1.17 -19.87 23.03
N GLY A 567 -2.13 -19.87 23.97
CA GLY A 567 -2.07 -19.04 25.16
C GLY A 567 -2.36 -17.56 24.88
N ALA A 568 -1.93 -16.69 25.82
CA ALA A 568 -2.16 -15.25 25.73
C ALA A 568 -1.00 -14.45 26.33
N ILE A 569 -0.75 -13.26 25.74
CA ILE A 569 0.08 -12.22 26.33
C ILE A 569 -0.82 -11.04 26.63
N ARG A 570 -0.84 -10.57 27.86
CA ARG A 570 -1.71 -9.46 28.30
C ARG A 570 -0.88 -8.28 28.77
N ILE A 571 -1.31 -7.09 28.40
CA ILE A 571 -0.79 -5.81 28.89
C ILE A 571 -1.91 -5.12 29.67
N ASP A 572 -1.71 -4.82 30.95
CA ASP A 572 -2.76 -4.32 31.85
C ASP A 572 -4.02 -5.21 31.86
N GLY A 573 -3.87 -6.52 31.66
CA GLY A 573 -4.95 -7.48 31.58
C GLY A 573 -5.65 -7.56 30.22
N ILE A 574 -5.23 -6.77 29.21
CA ILE A 574 -5.77 -6.81 27.84
C ILE A 574 -4.87 -7.67 26.98
N ASP A 575 -5.43 -8.66 26.28
CA ASP A 575 -4.70 -9.49 25.33
C ASP A 575 -4.15 -8.62 24.19
N ILE A 576 -2.85 -8.82 23.85
CA ILE A 576 -2.16 -8.06 22.79
C ILE A 576 -2.85 -8.18 21.43
N ARG A 577 -3.61 -9.26 21.19
CA ARG A 577 -4.39 -9.46 19.94
C ARG A 577 -5.53 -8.44 19.77
N HIS A 578 -5.95 -7.79 20.86
CA HIS A 578 -7.00 -6.75 20.84
C HIS A 578 -6.43 -5.33 20.87
N LEU A 579 -5.11 -5.18 20.94
CA LEU A 579 -4.42 -3.90 20.85
C LEU A 579 -4.01 -3.63 19.40
N SER A 580 -4.10 -2.38 18.97
CA SER A 580 -3.47 -1.98 17.72
C SER A 580 -1.94 -1.99 17.85
N ALA A 581 -1.22 -2.16 16.74
CA ALA A 581 0.24 -2.26 16.74
C ALA A 581 0.91 -1.04 17.39
N ASN A 582 0.39 0.17 17.17
CA ASN A 582 0.91 1.39 17.77
C ASN A 582 0.60 1.51 19.27
N GLU A 583 -0.59 1.09 19.75
CA GLU A 583 -0.92 1.07 21.17
C GLU A 583 0.00 0.08 21.92
N LEU A 584 0.16 -1.12 21.39
CA LEU A 584 1.04 -2.13 21.98
C LEU A 584 2.49 -1.61 22.03
N ARG A 585 3.02 -1.16 20.91
CA ARG A 585 4.43 -0.71 20.82
C ARG A 585 4.70 0.62 21.54
N ALA A 586 3.68 1.45 21.79
CA ALA A 586 3.83 2.62 22.65
C ALA A 586 4.12 2.27 24.11
N THR A 587 3.67 1.10 24.57
CA THR A 587 3.96 0.61 25.93
C THR A 587 5.43 0.26 26.11
N PHE A 588 6.13 -0.15 25.04
CA PHE A 588 7.51 -0.61 25.08
C PHE A 588 8.51 0.43 24.56
N GLY A 589 9.57 0.66 25.32
CA GLY A 589 10.82 1.24 24.85
C GLY A 589 11.83 0.11 24.65
N VAL A 590 12.27 -0.11 23.43
CA VAL A 590 13.13 -1.24 23.10
C VAL A 590 14.53 -0.76 22.77
N VAL A 591 15.53 -1.36 23.41
CA VAL A 591 16.95 -1.22 23.09
C VAL A 591 17.39 -2.54 22.45
N PRO A 592 17.50 -2.60 21.12
CA PRO A 592 17.80 -3.84 20.41
C PRO A 592 19.31 -4.18 20.54
N GLN A 593 19.63 -5.43 20.24
CA GLN A 593 21.01 -5.93 20.21
C GLN A 593 21.87 -5.14 19.20
N GLU A 594 21.35 -4.92 17.99
CA GLU A 594 21.97 -4.07 16.98
C GLU A 594 21.18 -2.76 16.83
N THR A 595 21.80 -1.67 17.23
CA THR A 595 21.20 -0.33 17.10
C THR A 595 21.32 0.17 15.67
N VAL A 596 20.17 0.41 15.03
CA VAL A 596 20.09 1.06 13.72
C VAL A 596 19.87 2.57 13.89
N LEU A 597 20.80 3.36 13.35
CA LEU A 597 20.68 4.81 13.22
C LEU A 597 20.51 5.15 11.73
N PHE A 598 19.71 6.16 11.46
CA PHE A 598 19.49 6.65 10.10
C PHE A 598 20.45 7.79 9.77
N SER A 599 20.78 7.94 8.49
CA SER A 599 21.56 9.07 8.00
C SER A 599 20.83 10.38 8.32
N GLY A 600 21.57 11.39 8.82
CA GLY A 600 21.03 12.66 9.27
C GLY A 600 21.75 13.15 10.53
N THR A 601 21.19 14.13 11.24
CA THR A 601 21.78 14.64 12.49
C THR A 601 21.44 13.74 13.68
N LEU A 602 22.17 13.89 14.78
CA LEU A 602 21.85 13.24 16.06
C LEU A 602 20.46 13.71 16.56
N LEU A 603 20.17 15.00 16.41
CA LEU A 603 18.88 15.57 16.76
C LEU A 603 17.72 14.92 15.99
N GLU A 604 17.84 14.85 14.67
CA GLU A 604 16.84 14.17 13.82
C GLU A 604 16.63 12.72 14.26
N ASN A 605 17.70 12.00 14.52
CA ASN A 605 17.64 10.62 14.98
C ASN A 605 16.94 10.47 16.34
N LEU A 606 17.05 11.41 17.25
CA LEU A 606 16.34 11.42 18.53
C LEU A 606 14.85 11.78 18.33
N GLN A 607 14.55 12.77 17.49
CA GLN A 607 13.20 13.19 17.17
C GLN A 607 12.37 12.10 16.46
N LEU A 608 12.99 11.14 15.77
CA LEU A 608 12.28 9.98 15.20
C LEU A 608 11.51 9.19 16.28
N ALA A 609 11.99 9.16 17.52
CA ALA A 609 11.31 8.45 18.60
C ALA A 609 10.09 9.21 19.14
N ASN A 610 10.16 10.54 19.18
CA ASN A 610 9.08 11.43 19.56
C ASN A 610 9.20 12.77 18.80
N PRO A 611 8.50 12.94 17.67
CA PRO A 611 8.57 14.14 16.85
C PRO A 611 8.11 15.42 17.56
N THR A 612 7.36 15.30 18.66
CA THR A 612 6.84 16.43 19.46
C THR A 612 7.69 16.74 20.67
N ALA A 613 8.80 16.00 20.90
CA ALA A 613 9.69 16.24 22.03
C ALA A 613 10.36 17.62 21.95
N THR A 614 10.33 18.35 23.04
CA THR A 614 11.09 19.60 23.16
C THR A 614 12.58 19.31 23.27
N PHE A 615 13.42 20.32 22.97
CA PHE A 615 14.87 20.15 23.07
C PHE A 615 15.30 19.80 24.52
N ASP A 616 14.67 20.39 25.53
CA ASP A 616 14.95 20.07 26.94
C ASP A 616 14.61 18.62 27.30
N GLU A 617 13.54 18.05 26.73
CA GLU A 617 13.19 16.64 26.91
C GLU A 617 14.23 15.74 26.23
N ILE A 618 14.73 16.12 25.06
CA ILE A 618 15.79 15.41 24.35
C ILE A 618 17.08 15.41 25.19
N VAL A 619 17.48 16.58 25.69
CA VAL A 619 18.67 16.72 26.56
C VAL A 619 18.50 15.90 27.83
N SER A 620 17.34 15.94 28.46
CA SER A 620 17.03 15.14 29.66
C SER A 620 17.15 13.62 29.39
N ALA A 621 16.59 13.14 28.28
CA ALA A 621 16.71 11.74 27.90
C ALA A 621 18.16 11.36 27.59
N CYS A 622 18.93 12.23 26.96
CA CYS A 622 20.36 12.01 26.68
C CYS A 622 21.21 12.02 27.95
N ARG A 623 20.88 12.85 28.94
CA ARG A 623 21.54 12.82 30.28
C ARG A 623 21.23 11.51 31.00
N MET A 624 19.96 11.08 31.03
CA MET A 624 19.59 9.79 31.62
C MET A 624 20.28 8.60 30.93
N ALA A 625 20.54 8.69 29.63
CA ALA A 625 21.26 7.69 28.85
C ALA A 625 22.80 7.85 28.89
N GLU A 626 23.35 8.80 29.66
CA GLU A 626 24.77 9.11 29.76
C GLU A 626 25.47 9.40 28.42
N ILE A 627 24.77 10.06 27.47
CA ILE A 627 25.30 10.38 26.15
C ILE A 627 25.41 11.90 25.91
N HIS A 628 24.79 12.72 26.74
CA HIS A 628 24.72 14.17 26.58
C HIS A 628 26.12 14.82 26.49
N ASP A 629 27.01 14.55 27.45
CA ASP A 629 28.34 15.13 27.51
C ASP A 629 29.19 14.72 26.30
N VAL A 630 28.99 13.51 25.80
CA VAL A 630 29.64 13.03 24.59
C VAL A 630 29.14 13.82 23.36
N ILE A 631 27.82 14.07 23.29
CA ILE A 631 27.28 14.87 22.19
C ILE A 631 27.78 16.30 22.21
N GLU A 632 27.86 16.94 23.38
CA GLU A 632 28.38 18.30 23.52
C GLU A 632 29.87 18.44 23.13
N GLN A 633 30.66 17.39 23.30
CA GLN A 633 32.04 17.35 22.85
C GLN A 633 32.21 17.22 21.35
N LEU A 634 31.15 16.87 20.60
CA LEU A 634 31.22 16.82 19.16
C LEU A 634 31.23 18.24 18.54
N PRO A 635 31.92 18.46 17.40
CA PRO A 635 32.10 19.79 16.81
C PRO A 635 30.78 20.57 16.54
N LYS A 636 29.69 19.88 16.32
CA LYS A 636 28.34 20.47 16.05
C LYS A 636 27.31 20.05 17.09
N GLY A 637 27.71 19.43 18.20
CA GLY A 637 26.79 18.96 19.23
C GLY A 637 25.68 18.08 18.63
N TYR A 638 24.43 18.39 18.95
CA TYR A 638 23.25 17.65 18.44
C TYR A 638 23.05 17.75 16.94
N GLU A 639 23.58 18.77 16.27
CA GLU A 639 23.55 18.93 14.80
C GLU A 639 24.67 18.16 14.09
N THR A 640 25.42 17.32 14.80
CA THR A 640 26.44 16.48 14.19
C THR A 640 25.77 15.45 13.28
N ALA A 641 26.17 15.48 12.00
CA ALA A 641 25.67 14.51 11.01
C ALA A 641 26.34 13.16 11.23
N ILE A 642 25.54 12.11 11.19
CA ILE A 642 25.97 10.70 11.22
C ILE A 642 25.65 10.03 9.90
N GLY A 643 26.53 9.14 9.45
CA GLY A 643 26.33 8.35 8.24
C GLY A 643 25.38 7.16 8.44
N GLU A 644 25.24 6.38 7.38
CA GLU A 644 24.44 5.14 7.42
C GLU A 644 24.85 4.23 8.58
N ARG A 645 23.87 3.64 9.26
CA ARG A 645 24.06 2.76 10.42
C ARG A 645 24.85 3.40 11.56
N GLY A 646 24.88 4.72 11.63
CA GLY A 646 25.60 5.45 12.69
C GLY A 646 27.11 5.46 12.50
N ALA A 647 27.58 5.48 11.26
CA ALA A 647 29.00 5.66 10.96
C ALA A 647 29.50 6.95 11.60
N GLY A 648 30.64 6.88 12.29
CA GLY A 648 31.23 7.97 13.07
C GLY A 648 31.00 7.87 14.58
N LEU A 649 30.14 6.94 15.07
CA LEU A 649 29.92 6.70 16.49
C LEU A 649 30.47 5.33 16.91
N SER A 650 31.01 5.27 18.15
CA SER A 650 31.40 3.98 18.75
C SER A 650 30.17 3.11 19.05
N GLY A 651 30.35 1.79 19.24
CA GLY A 651 29.27 0.86 19.59
C GLY A 651 28.50 1.30 20.83
N GLY A 652 29.21 1.71 21.90
CA GLY A 652 28.64 2.20 23.14
C GLY A 652 27.86 3.52 22.97
N GLN A 653 28.35 4.43 22.13
CA GLN A 653 27.65 5.70 21.82
C GLN A 653 26.33 5.42 21.08
N ARG A 654 26.35 4.54 20.07
CA ARG A 654 25.13 4.13 19.37
C ARG A 654 24.11 3.52 20.32
N GLN A 655 24.56 2.70 21.27
CA GLN A 655 23.67 2.03 22.21
C GLN A 655 23.06 2.99 23.22
N ARG A 656 23.85 3.93 23.79
CA ARG A 656 23.33 4.99 24.67
C ARG A 656 22.35 5.89 23.93
N LEU A 657 22.58 6.18 22.65
CA LEU A 657 21.63 6.92 21.82
C LEU A 657 20.31 6.12 21.62
N SER A 658 20.40 4.79 21.48
CA SER A 658 19.21 3.92 21.44
C SER A 658 18.43 3.95 22.76
N ILE A 659 19.12 3.99 23.90
CA ILE A 659 18.49 4.14 25.21
C ILE A 659 17.78 5.51 25.29
N ALA A 660 18.42 6.60 24.89
CA ALA A 660 17.80 7.93 24.86
C ALA A 660 16.53 7.94 23.98
N ARG A 661 16.56 7.29 22.81
CA ARG A 661 15.39 7.09 21.94
C ARG A 661 14.26 6.32 22.65
N ALA A 662 14.62 5.23 23.33
CA ALA A 662 13.64 4.43 24.07
C ALA A 662 12.98 5.25 25.19
N LEU A 663 13.74 6.07 25.92
CA LEU A 663 13.24 6.93 27.00
C LEU A 663 12.36 8.08 26.51
N LEU A 664 12.67 8.66 25.33
CA LEU A 664 11.87 9.74 24.71
C LEU A 664 10.44 9.31 24.38
N LYS A 665 10.20 8.01 24.18
CA LYS A 665 8.84 7.44 24.01
C LYS A 665 8.03 7.44 25.32
N ARG A 666 8.66 7.71 26.49
CA ARG A 666 8.03 7.58 27.81
C ARG A 666 7.33 6.22 28.00
N PRO A 667 8.04 5.11 27.80
CA PRO A 667 7.45 3.78 27.81
C PRO A 667 7.10 3.37 29.26
N ARG A 668 6.20 2.38 29.37
CA ARG A 668 5.89 1.74 30.65
C ARG A 668 6.76 0.53 30.91
N VAL A 669 7.30 -0.10 29.86
CA VAL A 669 8.22 -1.23 29.89
C VAL A 669 9.45 -0.89 29.05
N LEU A 670 10.63 -0.98 29.64
CA LEU A 670 11.92 -0.93 28.92
C LEU A 670 12.41 -2.37 28.69
N LEU A 671 12.66 -2.69 27.44
CA LEU A 671 13.16 -4.00 27.03
C LEU A 671 14.57 -3.86 26.45
N PHE A 672 15.54 -4.47 27.11
CA PHE A 672 16.93 -4.52 26.67
C PHE A 672 17.23 -5.91 26.10
N ASP A 673 17.46 -6.00 24.79
CA ASP A 673 17.80 -7.26 24.11
C ASP A 673 19.30 -7.33 23.88
N GLU A 674 20.04 -8.04 24.77
CA GLU A 674 21.49 -8.20 24.74
C GLU A 674 22.30 -6.88 24.62
N ALA A 675 21.76 -5.83 25.23
CA ALA A 675 22.23 -4.47 25.05
C ALA A 675 23.69 -4.18 25.49
N THR A 676 24.38 -5.13 26.09
CA THR A 676 25.75 -4.99 26.58
C THR A 676 26.73 -5.98 25.96
N SER A 677 26.27 -6.87 25.06
CA SER A 677 27.09 -7.98 24.55
C SER A 677 28.33 -7.55 23.74
N ASN A 678 28.27 -6.37 23.10
CA ASN A 678 29.33 -5.86 22.23
C ASN A 678 30.04 -4.63 22.83
N LEU A 679 29.99 -4.44 24.15
CA LEU A 679 30.56 -3.27 24.82
C LEU A 679 31.76 -3.65 25.69
N ASP A 680 32.69 -2.72 25.84
CA ASP A 680 33.74 -2.76 26.83
C ASP A 680 33.16 -2.66 28.26
N GLN A 681 33.92 -3.10 29.25
CA GLN A 681 33.46 -3.12 30.65
C GLN A 681 33.03 -1.74 31.17
N GLY A 682 33.69 -0.67 30.73
CA GLY A 682 33.37 0.69 31.14
C GLY A 682 31.99 1.15 30.59
N ALA A 683 31.77 0.95 29.30
CA ALA A 683 30.49 1.27 28.66
C ALA A 683 29.35 0.41 29.18
N ALA A 684 29.59 -0.88 29.43
CA ALA A 684 28.61 -1.77 30.05
C ALA A 684 28.25 -1.33 31.47
N GLY A 685 29.23 -0.87 32.26
CA GLY A 685 28.99 -0.33 33.61
C GLY A 685 28.10 0.92 33.62
N GLY A 686 28.29 1.85 32.66
CA GLY A 686 27.40 3.01 32.49
C GLY A 686 25.95 2.64 32.17
N ILE A 687 25.75 1.66 31.28
CA ILE A 687 24.40 1.16 30.96
C ILE A 687 23.74 0.51 32.17
N VAL A 688 24.50 -0.28 32.95
CA VAL A 688 24.00 -0.89 34.20
C VAL A 688 23.63 0.18 35.22
N ALA A 689 24.40 1.27 35.35
CA ALA A 689 24.06 2.40 36.22
C ALA A 689 22.74 3.06 35.78
N THR A 690 22.60 3.33 34.48
CA THR A 690 21.36 3.86 33.87
C THR A 690 20.16 2.95 34.15
N ILE A 691 20.26 1.63 33.94
CA ILE A 691 19.18 0.67 34.23
C ILE A 691 18.80 0.70 35.70
N ASN A 692 19.79 0.70 36.61
CA ASN A 692 19.55 0.74 38.06
C ASN A 692 18.89 2.06 38.49
N ALA A 693 19.19 3.20 37.85
CA ALA A 693 18.56 4.50 38.12
C ALA A 693 17.09 4.56 37.67
N LEU A 694 16.73 3.84 36.62
CA LEU A 694 15.35 3.78 36.09
C LEU A 694 14.46 2.79 36.84
N ARG A 695 15.04 1.97 37.67
CA ARG A 695 14.30 0.95 38.47
C ARG A 695 13.30 1.61 39.39
N GLY A 696 12.10 1.02 39.53
CA GLY A 696 11.00 1.56 40.31
C GLY A 696 10.12 2.59 39.55
N ALA A 697 10.70 3.27 38.53
CA ALA A 697 9.94 4.20 37.70
C ALA A 697 9.25 3.52 36.53
N VAL A 698 9.92 2.55 35.88
CA VAL A 698 9.40 1.77 34.77
C VAL A 698 9.69 0.26 35.00
N ALA A 699 8.86 -0.61 34.41
CA ALA A 699 9.18 -2.04 34.42
C ALA A 699 10.35 -2.28 33.44
N ILE A 700 11.31 -3.11 33.82
CA ILE A 700 12.50 -3.35 33.02
C ILE A 700 12.65 -4.84 32.75
N ILE A 701 12.79 -5.19 31.48
CA ILE A 701 13.08 -6.56 31.01
C ILE A 701 14.49 -6.55 30.42
N VAL A 702 15.38 -7.35 30.98
CA VAL A 702 16.76 -7.49 30.50
C VAL A 702 16.97 -8.90 29.97
N ILE A 703 17.18 -9.01 28.67
CA ILE A 703 17.60 -10.24 28.03
C ILE A 703 19.12 -10.28 27.96
N SER A 704 19.75 -11.28 28.59
CA SER A 704 21.20 -11.43 28.60
C SER A 704 21.61 -12.89 28.62
N HIS A 705 22.76 -13.20 28.01
CA HIS A 705 23.39 -14.51 28.09
C HIS A 705 24.17 -14.73 29.40
N ALA A 706 24.67 -13.65 29.98
CA ALA A 706 25.47 -13.71 31.23
C ALA A 706 24.92 -12.72 32.27
N PRO A 707 25.16 -12.97 33.56
CA PRO A 707 24.82 -12.01 34.60
C PRO A 707 25.59 -10.70 34.36
N LEU A 708 24.88 -9.55 34.31
CA LEU A 708 25.49 -8.24 34.23
C LEU A 708 25.98 -7.86 35.63
N ALA A 709 27.29 -7.65 35.76
CA ALA A 709 27.89 -7.28 37.05
C ALA A 709 27.34 -5.91 37.51
N GLY A 710 26.85 -5.87 38.76
CA GLY A 710 26.28 -4.64 39.36
C GLY A 710 24.80 -4.37 39.02
N LEU A 711 24.15 -5.13 38.13
CA LEU A 711 22.71 -5.00 37.85
C LEU A 711 21.88 -5.56 39.01
N ARG A 712 20.97 -4.73 39.52
CA ARG A 712 20.03 -5.14 40.57
C ARG A 712 18.78 -5.74 39.91
N ILE A 713 18.63 -7.05 40.02
CA ILE A 713 17.52 -7.84 39.44
C ILE A 713 16.57 -8.23 40.56
N ASP A 714 15.25 -8.01 40.36
CA ASP A 714 14.23 -8.44 41.32
C ASP A 714 13.88 -9.90 41.13
N ARG A 715 13.81 -10.36 39.86
CA ARG A 715 13.44 -11.72 39.51
C ARG A 715 14.11 -12.17 38.21
N VAL A 716 14.38 -13.46 38.14
CA VAL A 716 14.94 -14.13 36.95
C VAL A 716 13.90 -15.07 36.37
N ILE A 717 13.70 -15.04 35.06
CA ILE A 717 12.92 -16.00 34.30
C ILE A 717 13.91 -16.81 33.46
N ASP A 718 14.04 -18.09 33.78
CA ASP A 718 14.91 -19.01 33.05
C ASP A 718 14.11 -19.70 31.93
N LEU A 719 14.49 -19.43 30.67
CA LEU A 719 13.96 -20.13 29.52
C LEU A 719 14.72 -21.45 29.32
N VAL A 720 14.03 -22.55 29.55
CA VAL A 720 14.55 -23.89 29.30
C VAL A 720 14.31 -24.23 27.82
N ALA A 721 15.32 -24.75 27.13
CA ALA A 721 15.14 -25.25 25.78
C ALA A 721 14.14 -26.43 25.81
N SER A 722 13.13 -26.41 24.91
CA SER A 722 12.21 -27.55 24.78
C SER A 722 12.98 -28.83 24.46
N ASP A 723 12.49 -29.97 24.92
CA ASP A 723 13.18 -31.29 24.83
C ASP A 723 13.58 -31.72 23.40
N GLY A 724 13.11 -31.03 22.37
CA GLY A 724 13.51 -31.25 20.97
C GLY A 724 15.00 -31.05 20.69
N ASP A 725 15.72 -30.25 21.49
CA ASP A 725 17.16 -30.01 21.30
C ASP A 725 18.05 -31.08 21.97
N ARG A 726 17.49 -31.96 22.83
CA ARG A 726 18.21 -33.08 23.43
C ARG A 726 18.60 -34.16 22.40
N PHE A 727 17.81 -34.33 21.34
CA PHE A 727 18.07 -35.32 20.27
C PHE A 727 19.24 -34.93 19.35
N ASN A 728 19.51 -33.62 19.18
CA ASN A 728 20.57 -33.16 18.28
C ASN A 728 21.97 -33.09 18.93
N ARG A 729 22.09 -33.22 20.27
CA ARG A 729 23.38 -33.28 20.97
C ARG A 729 23.96 -34.70 21.11
N GLN A 730 23.13 -35.73 20.99
CA GLN A 730 23.61 -37.14 21.05
C GLN A 730 24.13 -37.68 19.70
N SER A 731 23.94 -36.95 18.59
CA SER A 731 24.46 -37.32 17.26
C SER A 731 25.75 -36.61 16.89
N ARG A 732 26.43 -35.92 17.83
CA ARG A 732 27.73 -35.24 17.61
C ARG A 732 28.76 -35.56 18.70
N THR A 733 28.79 -36.80 19.16
CA THR A 733 29.96 -37.39 19.85
C THR A 733 30.56 -38.49 19.01
#